data_5d0beab808f2364e3fdab025ebfad315
#
_entry.id   5d0beab808f2364e3fdab025ebfad315
#
_cell.length_a   1.000
_cell.length_b   1.000
_cell.length_c   1.000
_cell.angle_alpha   90.00
_cell.angle_beta   90.00
_cell.angle_gamma   90.00
#
_symmetry.space_group_name_H-M   'P 1'
#
loop_
_entity.id
_entity.type
_entity.pdbx_description
1 polymer ?
#
loop_
_entity_poly.entity_id
_entity_poly.type
_entity_poly.pdbx_seq_one_letter_code
_entity_poly.pdbx_strand_id
1 'polypeptide(L)'
;MAAFGTLTLLIALVVATYAGVASVIGARRGNRRLIASGRAGVYALAAVLGLSSVALVYAFVSHDYSIKYVHHYSDAASPLFYQITAYWGGLDGSILWWVFLLSVFSAIAIYTNRNRHRELLPYAVTVLMAIADFFLLVIVFKKNPFDTYLTDIPIAGKGLNPLLQNAYMVTHPPSLYTGFVGMSIPFAFGMGALISGQLDDTWIASVRKWTLGAWFFLSMGLTLGMLWAYEELGWGGFWAWDPVENAGFLPWLTATAFVHSIMIQERRGMMKIWNVTLLIVTFFLTIFGTFMTRSGIVQSVHAFGQDTVLAWIFVIFMVIMLIVCFGFVIYRMPELRSRARLDSWLSREAAFLVNNWILLFAAFFMLFATMFPTLSDAMFHERINVSAPFFNLWMVPIGLTLLFLTGVGPLLAWRKATPGNLVYQFTVPLVSMLIVIIACLAFGLHRREVDADIGLSPPDSAGTLAPLIAAVNYLLRGFAILSKKFGPVICFGLCAWVLASISQEYWRGIAVRRRNTGQDVFSATIGMLIRGRRRYGGYLVHLGVMLMFIGFAGSAFQKEKTAKLGPGDTVSFEGYTVRFDKLAHEEDRQKEMVTGELTTLVKGKEIDRPRPAKWFFHNHENEPTTEVAIHRSPVEDLYVTLGGYDLSEGTATIKVVRNPAVDWIWFGFMLLAIATGIVMIPESVIERLTATVSAPAPAGARSATGAAGIALWIALGAGGALMLAPQPAAAQMAGSAHEAPQPVGPDENWLVRNIMCQCTTCRHNLLECESEGCGHSIQDRITIRQLLEQGRTRQQVVEYFIKKYGGQVALAAPIDRGFNRLAWLFPYSIAALAAGGLGYGAYRLAKRPPSPAAAEPSVADQELADKLDDELRNLD
;
A
#
# COMPACT_ATOMS: atom_id res chain seq x y z
N MET A 1 -10.79 -36.09 -2.56
CA MET A 1 -10.73 -34.87 -1.72
C MET A 1 -11.96 -33.97 -1.88
N ALA A 2 -12.62 -33.88 -3.04
CA ALA A 2 -13.73 -32.99 -3.30
C ALA A 2 -14.90 -33.09 -2.31
N ALA A 3 -15.47 -34.27 -2.12
CA ALA A 3 -16.59 -34.47 -1.18
C ALA A 3 -16.23 -34.14 0.28
N PHE A 4 -15.00 -34.48 0.72
CA PHE A 4 -14.52 -34.13 2.04
C PHE A 4 -14.39 -32.60 2.22
N GLY A 5 -13.79 -31.92 1.24
CA GLY A 5 -13.64 -30.46 1.26
C GLY A 5 -15.00 -29.75 1.28
N THR A 6 -15.92 -30.12 0.40
CA THR A 6 -17.28 -29.56 0.38
C THR A 6 -18.02 -29.80 1.69
N LEU A 7 -17.91 -31.02 2.28
CA LEU A 7 -18.54 -31.32 3.56
C LEU A 7 -17.97 -30.44 4.69
N THR A 8 -16.65 -30.26 4.73
CA THR A 8 -16.02 -29.38 5.74
C THR A 8 -16.46 -27.94 5.59
N LEU A 9 -16.67 -27.43 4.36
CA LEU A 9 -17.21 -26.07 4.15
C LEU A 9 -18.66 -25.94 4.63
N LEU A 10 -19.50 -26.93 4.41
CA LEU A 10 -20.88 -26.97 4.92
C LEU A 10 -20.90 -27.00 6.46
N ILE A 11 -20.06 -27.83 7.07
CA ILE A 11 -19.91 -27.87 8.54
C ILE A 11 -19.41 -26.50 9.05
N ALA A 12 -18.45 -25.88 8.39
CA ALA A 12 -17.93 -24.56 8.76
C ALA A 12 -19.03 -23.49 8.77
N LEU A 13 -19.91 -23.47 7.76
CA LEU A 13 -21.06 -22.55 7.69
C LEU A 13 -22.01 -22.77 8.89
N VAL A 14 -22.39 -24.00 9.17
CA VAL A 14 -23.28 -24.33 10.31
C VAL A 14 -22.62 -23.93 11.63
N VAL A 15 -21.33 -24.20 11.81
CA VAL A 15 -20.59 -23.86 13.04
C VAL A 15 -20.45 -22.36 13.22
N ALA A 16 -20.16 -21.59 12.17
CA ALA A 16 -20.05 -20.13 12.21
C ALA A 16 -21.40 -19.50 12.60
N THR A 17 -22.47 -19.88 11.90
CA THR A 17 -23.83 -19.42 12.22
C THR A 17 -24.22 -19.76 13.66
N TYR A 18 -23.99 -21.01 14.10
CA TYR A 18 -24.25 -21.43 15.47
C TYR A 18 -23.46 -20.57 16.47
N ALA A 19 -22.17 -20.38 16.26
CA ALA A 19 -21.30 -19.63 17.17
C ALA A 19 -21.75 -18.17 17.33
N GLY A 20 -22.14 -17.53 16.23
CA GLY A 20 -22.68 -16.16 16.22
C GLY A 20 -24.01 -16.06 16.96
N VAL A 21 -24.98 -16.92 16.63
CA VAL A 21 -26.32 -16.94 17.24
C VAL A 21 -26.24 -17.31 18.72
N ALA A 22 -25.47 -18.32 19.08
CA ALA A 22 -25.29 -18.74 20.48
C ALA A 22 -24.68 -17.61 21.33
N SER A 23 -23.72 -16.87 20.77
CA SER A 23 -23.07 -15.75 21.46
C SER A 23 -24.04 -14.60 21.74
N VAL A 24 -24.79 -14.14 20.75
CA VAL A 24 -25.73 -13.01 20.93
C VAL A 24 -26.92 -13.38 21.81
N ILE A 25 -27.50 -14.59 21.68
CA ILE A 25 -28.59 -15.05 22.52
C ILE A 25 -28.09 -15.25 23.96
N GLY A 26 -26.89 -15.84 24.11
CA GLY A 26 -26.25 -16.02 25.40
C GLY A 26 -26.00 -14.70 26.12
N ALA A 27 -25.52 -13.68 25.41
CA ALA A 27 -25.31 -12.34 25.94
C ALA A 27 -26.61 -11.69 26.39
N ARG A 28 -27.68 -11.69 25.53
CA ARG A 28 -28.99 -11.09 25.85
C ARG A 28 -29.70 -11.78 27.01
N ARG A 29 -29.52 -13.10 27.17
CA ARG A 29 -30.12 -13.88 28.24
C ARG A 29 -29.26 -14.04 29.49
N GLY A 30 -28.05 -13.48 29.51
CA GLY A 30 -27.09 -13.69 30.60
C GLY A 30 -26.62 -15.14 30.76
N ASN A 31 -26.78 -15.99 29.73
CA ASN A 31 -26.48 -17.41 29.80
C ASN A 31 -25.01 -17.71 29.50
N ARG A 32 -24.20 -17.86 30.55
CA ARG A 32 -22.77 -18.10 30.47
C ARG A 32 -22.39 -19.41 29.73
N ARG A 33 -23.23 -20.46 29.81
CA ARG A 33 -22.99 -21.73 29.13
C ARG A 33 -23.11 -21.55 27.61
N LEU A 34 -24.13 -20.79 27.18
CA LEU A 34 -24.35 -20.52 25.77
C LEU A 34 -23.23 -19.63 25.17
N ILE A 35 -22.78 -18.62 25.94
CA ILE A 35 -21.62 -17.80 25.54
C ILE A 35 -20.36 -18.67 25.43
N ALA A 36 -20.12 -19.59 26.38
CA ALA A 36 -18.97 -20.51 26.33
C ALA A 36 -19.05 -21.44 25.13
N SER A 37 -20.27 -21.93 24.81
CA SER A 37 -20.49 -22.77 23.62
C SER A 37 -20.26 -22.01 22.32
N GLY A 38 -20.71 -20.76 22.21
CA GLY A 38 -20.42 -19.88 21.07
C GLY A 38 -18.91 -19.69 20.87
N ARG A 39 -18.14 -19.45 21.96
CA ARG A 39 -16.68 -19.39 21.90
C ARG A 39 -16.04 -20.69 21.45
N ALA A 40 -16.53 -21.85 21.92
CA ALA A 40 -16.06 -23.14 21.46
C ALA A 40 -16.30 -23.33 19.96
N GLY A 41 -17.44 -22.83 19.44
CA GLY A 41 -17.73 -22.78 18.01
C GLY A 41 -16.71 -22.01 17.20
N VAL A 42 -16.15 -20.90 17.71
CA VAL A 42 -15.07 -20.16 17.02
C VAL A 42 -13.82 -21.02 16.85
N TYR A 43 -13.44 -21.78 17.89
CA TYR A 43 -12.27 -22.66 17.82
C TYR A 43 -12.53 -23.86 16.89
N ALA A 44 -13.74 -24.41 16.91
CA ALA A 44 -14.16 -25.47 16.01
C ALA A 44 -14.14 -25.00 14.55
N LEU A 45 -14.59 -23.77 14.27
CA LEU A 45 -14.54 -23.16 12.93
C LEU A 45 -13.10 -23.10 12.40
N ALA A 46 -12.15 -22.64 13.21
CA ALA A 46 -10.75 -22.58 12.82
C ALA A 46 -10.17 -23.98 12.52
N ALA A 47 -10.53 -24.99 13.30
CA ALA A 47 -10.12 -26.37 13.05
C ALA A 47 -10.73 -26.94 11.77
N VAL A 48 -12.01 -26.72 11.53
CA VAL A 48 -12.72 -27.23 10.34
C VAL A 48 -12.21 -26.57 9.07
N LEU A 49 -12.01 -25.25 9.07
CA LEU A 49 -11.43 -24.53 7.92
C LEU A 49 -9.95 -24.87 7.70
N GLY A 50 -9.22 -25.19 8.77
CA GLY A 50 -7.87 -25.76 8.67
C GLY A 50 -7.88 -27.10 7.93
N LEU A 51 -8.84 -27.98 8.23
CA LEU A 51 -9.01 -29.25 7.50
C LEU A 51 -9.38 -29.03 6.03
N SER A 52 -10.27 -28.04 5.73
CA SER A 52 -10.59 -27.68 4.35
C SER A 52 -9.35 -27.21 3.60
N SER A 53 -8.54 -26.35 4.24
CA SER A 53 -7.29 -25.83 3.64
C SER A 53 -6.27 -26.95 3.38
N VAL A 54 -6.08 -27.85 4.33
CA VAL A 54 -5.20 -29.02 4.15
C VAL A 54 -5.70 -29.93 3.04
N ALA A 55 -7.01 -30.15 2.93
CA ALA A 55 -7.61 -30.95 1.85
C ALA A 55 -7.35 -30.33 0.48
N LEU A 56 -7.45 -29.01 0.35
CA LEU A 56 -7.19 -28.33 -0.92
C LEU A 56 -5.70 -28.38 -1.29
N VAL A 57 -4.79 -28.12 -0.33
CA VAL A 57 -3.34 -28.24 -0.56
C VAL A 57 -2.97 -29.67 -0.95
N TYR A 58 -3.56 -30.68 -0.29
CA TYR A 58 -3.35 -32.09 -0.65
C TYR A 58 -3.83 -32.36 -2.08
N ALA A 59 -4.99 -31.82 -2.50
CA ALA A 59 -5.50 -31.98 -3.84
C ALA A 59 -4.55 -31.37 -4.90
N PHE A 60 -3.93 -30.23 -4.62
CA PHE A 60 -2.90 -29.64 -5.49
C PHE A 60 -1.67 -30.54 -5.60
N VAL A 61 -1.12 -30.98 -4.47
CA VAL A 61 0.11 -31.80 -4.44
C VAL A 61 -0.11 -33.21 -5.02
N SER A 62 -1.33 -33.77 -4.92
CA SER A 62 -1.70 -35.07 -5.52
C SER A 62 -2.19 -34.95 -6.97
N HIS A 63 -2.22 -33.74 -7.55
CA HIS A 63 -2.68 -33.48 -8.92
C HIS A 63 -4.09 -34.02 -9.18
N ASP A 64 -5.02 -33.83 -8.20
CA ASP A 64 -6.42 -34.27 -8.34
C ASP A 64 -7.17 -33.35 -9.32
N TYR A 65 -6.93 -33.51 -10.63
CA TYR A 65 -7.55 -32.69 -11.68
C TYR A 65 -9.05 -32.97 -11.86
N SER A 66 -9.64 -33.89 -11.11
CA SER A 66 -11.10 -34.02 -11.01
C SER A 66 -11.72 -32.75 -10.40
N ILE A 67 -10.94 -32.02 -9.57
CA ILE A 67 -11.32 -30.75 -8.96
C ILE A 67 -10.98 -29.63 -9.95
N LYS A 68 -12.01 -28.85 -10.37
CA LYS A 68 -11.86 -27.78 -11.36
C LYS A 68 -10.80 -26.74 -10.96
N TYR A 69 -10.75 -26.37 -9.69
CA TYR A 69 -9.82 -25.36 -9.19
C TYR A 69 -8.38 -25.86 -9.32
N VAL A 70 -8.11 -27.11 -8.96
CA VAL A 70 -6.77 -27.74 -9.09
C VAL A 70 -6.35 -27.82 -10.55
N HIS A 71 -7.24 -28.24 -11.44
CA HIS A 71 -6.99 -28.28 -12.88
C HIS A 71 -6.63 -26.90 -13.45
N HIS A 72 -7.33 -25.82 -13.04
CA HIS A 72 -7.12 -24.49 -13.60
C HIS A 72 -5.86 -23.78 -13.12
N TYR A 73 -5.34 -24.13 -11.93
CA TYR A 73 -4.26 -23.38 -11.28
C TYR A 73 -3.03 -24.22 -10.95
N SER A 74 -2.96 -25.46 -11.39
CA SER A 74 -1.82 -26.35 -11.15
C SER A 74 -1.43 -27.13 -12.39
N ASP A 75 -0.17 -27.55 -12.42
CA ASP A 75 0.42 -28.42 -13.43
C ASP A 75 1.46 -29.31 -12.77
N ALA A 76 1.61 -30.54 -13.27
CA ALA A 76 2.56 -31.52 -12.77
C ALA A 76 4.03 -31.13 -13.02
N ALA A 77 4.30 -30.30 -14.03
CA ALA A 77 5.64 -29.78 -14.30
C ALA A 77 6.04 -28.65 -13.35
N SER A 78 5.07 -28.00 -12.71
CA SER A 78 5.33 -26.86 -11.82
C SER A 78 6.04 -27.30 -10.53
N PRO A 79 7.03 -26.55 -10.03
CA PRO A 79 7.67 -26.80 -8.74
C PRO A 79 6.66 -26.90 -7.60
N LEU A 80 6.88 -27.82 -6.66
CA LEU A 80 6.00 -28.08 -5.50
C LEU A 80 5.60 -26.79 -4.75
N PHE A 81 6.51 -25.86 -4.69
CA PHE A 81 6.33 -24.57 -4.07
C PHE A 81 5.18 -23.77 -4.73
N TYR A 82 5.12 -23.70 -6.07
CA TYR A 82 4.04 -23.04 -6.80
C TYR A 82 2.74 -23.84 -6.78
N GLN A 83 2.81 -25.18 -6.71
CA GLN A 83 1.62 -25.99 -6.50
C GLN A 83 0.93 -25.67 -5.17
N ILE A 84 1.69 -25.45 -4.09
CA ILE A 84 1.13 -25.03 -2.79
C ILE A 84 0.60 -23.59 -2.85
N THR A 85 1.32 -22.67 -3.47
CA THR A 85 0.91 -21.26 -3.54
C THR A 85 -0.29 -21.04 -4.47
N ALA A 86 -0.57 -21.93 -5.40
CA ALA A 86 -1.77 -21.97 -6.21
C ALA A 86 -3.07 -21.98 -5.35
N TYR A 87 -2.99 -22.42 -4.09
CA TYR A 87 -4.09 -22.34 -3.13
C TYR A 87 -4.72 -20.92 -3.10
N TRP A 88 -3.93 -19.88 -3.07
CA TRP A 88 -4.42 -18.49 -3.08
C TRP A 88 -4.26 -17.79 -4.42
N GLY A 89 -3.74 -18.48 -5.43
CA GLY A 89 -3.46 -17.93 -6.76
C GLY A 89 -4.70 -17.66 -7.62
N GLY A 90 -5.87 -18.15 -7.23
CA GLY A 90 -7.13 -17.97 -7.95
C GLY A 90 -8.29 -17.54 -7.07
N LEU A 91 -9.44 -17.29 -7.71
CA LEU A 91 -10.61 -16.70 -7.05
C LEU A 91 -11.12 -17.53 -5.88
N ASP A 92 -11.45 -18.80 -6.10
CA ASP A 92 -12.18 -19.64 -5.14
C ASP A 92 -11.31 -19.98 -3.92
N GLY A 93 -10.08 -20.40 -4.14
CA GLY A 93 -9.13 -20.71 -3.06
C GLY A 93 -8.72 -19.46 -2.28
N SER A 94 -8.61 -18.31 -2.94
CA SER A 94 -8.29 -17.06 -2.24
C SER A 94 -9.39 -16.60 -1.27
N ILE A 95 -10.67 -16.91 -1.56
CA ILE A 95 -11.77 -16.64 -0.63
C ILE A 95 -11.73 -17.63 0.54
N LEU A 96 -11.41 -18.91 0.29
CA LEU A 96 -11.19 -19.89 1.36
C LEU A 96 -10.01 -19.47 2.25
N TRP A 97 -8.90 -19.01 1.67
CA TRP A 97 -7.77 -18.46 2.43
C TRP A 97 -8.18 -17.28 3.31
N TRP A 98 -9.01 -16.37 2.79
CA TRP A 98 -9.50 -15.20 3.51
C TRP A 98 -10.31 -15.61 4.77
N VAL A 99 -11.29 -16.52 4.62
CA VAL A 99 -12.12 -16.96 5.75
C VAL A 99 -11.35 -17.87 6.72
N PHE A 100 -10.38 -18.63 6.23
CA PHE A 100 -9.48 -19.40 7.08
C PHE A 100 -8.65 -18.48 7.99
N LEU A 101 -8.00 -17.46 7.45
CA LEU A 101 -7.27 -16.46 8.24
C LEU A 101 -8.19 -15.77 9.25
N LEU A 102 -9.41 -15.38 8.85
CA LEU A 102 -10.40 -14.79 9.77
C LEU A 102 -10.69 -15.73 10.94
N SER A 103 -10.89 -17.02 10.68
CA SER A 103 -11.20 -18.00 11.73
C SER A 103 -10.04 -18.17 12.73
N VAL A 104 -8.80 -18.21 12.22
CA VAL A 104 -7.58 -18.27 13.05
C VAL A 104 -7.41 -17.00 13.88
N PHE A 105 -7.54 -15.83 13.28
CA PHE A 105 -7.42 -14.54 13.99
C PHE A 105 -8.53 -14.37 15.01
N SER A 106 -9.77 -14.79 14.69
CA SER A 106 -10.88 -14.82 15.63
C SER A 106 -10.58 -15.72 16.82
N ALA A 107 -10.09 -16.93 16.58
CA ALA A 107 -9.72 -17.86 17.64
C ALA A 107 -8.66 -17.26 18.58
N ILE A 108 -7.58 -16.68 18.02
CA ILE A 108 -6.51 -16.04 18.80
C ILE A 108 -7.07 -14.83 19.59
N ALA A 109 -7.84 -13.95 18.94
CA ALA A 109 -8.38 -12.75 19.56
C ALA A 109 -9.34 -13.09 20.71
N ILE A 110 -10.23 -14.06 20.52
CA ILE A 110 -11.18 -14.53 21.54
C ILE A 110 -10.45 -15.25 22.67
N TYR A 111 -9.47 -16.09 22.37
CA TYR A 111 -8.67 -16.78 23.39
C TYR A 111 -7.90 -15.79 24.27
N THR A 112 -7.22 -14.82 23.69
CA THR A 112 -6.41 -13.84 24.43
C THR A 112 -7.25 -12.88 25.28
N ASN A 113 -8.51 -12.63 24.89
CA ASN A 113 -9.44 -11.73 25.59
C ASN A 113 -10.52 -12.48 26.40
N ARG A 114 -10.48 -13.83 26.52
CA ARG A 114 -11.54 -14.63 27.14
C ARG A 114 -11.89 -14.28 28.59
N ASN A 115 -10.96 -13.65 29.32
CA ASN A 115 -11.15 -13.22 30.71
C ASN A 115 -11.34 -11.71 30.82
N ARG A 116 -11.27 -10.97 29.72
CA ARG A 116 -11.43 -9.52 29.62
C ARG A 116 -12.68 -9.19 28.79
N HIS A 117 -13.21 -7.99 28.94
CA HIS A 117 -14.33 -7.48 28.12
C HIS A 117 -15.50 -8.48 28.01
N ARG A 118 -15.92 -9.08 29.13
CA ARG A 118 -16.90 -10.19 29.15
C ARG A 118 -18.24 -9.83 28.55
N GLU A 119 -18.66 -8.57 28.63
CA GLU A 119 -19.93 -8.07 28.10
C GLU A 119 -19.85 -7.75 26.60
N LEU A 120 -18.71 -7.24 26.13
CA LEU A 120 -18.47 -6.91 24.72
C LEU A 120 -18.16 -8.16 23.87
N LEU A 121 -17.39 -9.11 24.43
CA LEU A 121 -16.81 -10.22 23.69
C LEU A 121 -17.84 -11.10 22.94
N PRO A 122 -19.03 -11.43 23.51
CA PRO A 122 -20.04 -12.18 22.76
C PRO A 122 -20.54 -11.47 21.50
N TYR A 123 -20.66 -10.14 21.55
CA TYR A 123 -21.06 -9.35 20.38
C TYR A 123 -19.94 -9.26 19.34
N ALA A 124 -18.69 -9.15 19.78
CA ALA A 124 -17.55 -9.24 18.88
C ALA A 124 -17.49 -10.60 18.15
N VAL A 125 -17.75 -11.71 18.86
CA VAL A 125 -17.92 -13.05 18.25
C VAL A 125 -19.04 -13.03 17.21
N THR A 126 -20.19 -12.46 17.54
CA THR A 126 -21.34 -12.39 16.59
C THR A 126 -20.95 -11.65 15.31
N VAL A 127 -20.23 -10.51 15.42
CA VAL A 127 -19.79 -9.73 14.26
C VAL A 127 -18.77 -10.53 13.42
N LEU A 128 -17.78 -11.16 14.07
CA LEU A 128 -16.77 -11.98 13.36
C LEU A 128 -17.43 -13.16 12.63
N MET A 129 -18.39 -13.82 13.26
CA MET A 129 -19.10 -14.94 12.66
C MET A 129 -20.03 -14.48 11.52
N ALA A 130 -20.66 -13.31 11.62
CA ALA A 130 -21.43 -12.74 10.51
C ALA A 130 -20.55 -12.43 9.28
N ILE A 131 -19.32 -11.98 9.49
CA ILE A 131 -18.35 -11.81 8.40
C ILE A 131 -17.97 -13.17 7.83
N ALA A 132 -17.68 -14.16 8.69
CA ALA A 132 -17.35 -15.52 8.26
C ALA A 132 -18.50 -16.16 7.47
N ASP A 133 -19.74 -16.03 7.95
CA ASP A 133 -20.93 -16.52 7.26
C ASP A 133 -21.10 -15.91 5.86
N PHE A 134 -20.84 -14.61 5.70
CA PHE A 134 -20.87 -13.99 4.38
C PHE A 134 -19.92 -14.68 3.39
N PHE A 135 -18.66 -14.86 3.76
CA PHE A 135 -17.69 -15.52 2.90
C PHE A 135 -17.99 -17.01 2.70
N LEU A 136 -18.45 -17.70 3.74
CA LEU A 136 -18.83 -19.12 3.65
C LEU A 136 -20.06 -19.33 2.75
N LEU A 137 -21.04 -18.43 2.77
CA LEU A 137 -22.17 -18.47 1.84
C LEU A 137 -21.69 -18.30 0.40
N VAL A 138 -20.76 -17.37 0.14
CA VAL A 138 -20.16 -17.20 -1.19
C VAL A 138 -19.44 -18.48 -1.62
N ILE A 139 -18.60 -19.06 -0.75
CA ILE A 139 -17.83 -20.26 -1.06
C ILE A 139 -18.74 -21.45 -1.31
N VAL A 140 -19.70 -21.72 -0.42
CA VAL A 140 -20.55 -22.91 -0.50
C VAL A 140 -21.47 -22.88 -1.73
N PHE A 141 -22.03 -21.71 -2.06
CA PHE A 141 -23.09 -21.63 -3.06
C PHE A 141 -22.64 -21.07 -4.42
N LYS A 142 -21.47 -20.44 -4.51
CA LYS A 142 -21.04 -19.76 -5.75
C LYS A 142 -19.60 -20.07 -6.17
N LYS A 143 -18.68 -20.24 -5.24
CA LYS A 143 -17.24 -20.31 -5.52
C LYS A 143 -16.59 -21.42 -4.69
N ASN A 144 -17.10 -22.65 -4.87
CA ASN A 144 -16.60 -23.80 -4.14
C ASN A 144 -15.28 -24.31 -4.75
N PRO A 145 -14.13 -24.18 -4.07
CA PRO A 145 -12.84 -24.62 -4.59
C PRO A 145 -12.75 -26.16 -4.75
N PHE A 146 -13.76 -26.91 -4.28
CA PHE A 146 -13.85 -28.35 -4.40
C PHE A 146 -14.85 -28.83 -5.49
N ASP A 147 -15.34 -27.92 -6.33
CA ASP A 147 -16.21 -28.26 -7.45
C ASP A 147 -15.48 -29.18 -8.42
N THR A 148 -16.19 -30.25 -8.88
CA THR A 148 -15.63 -31.28 -9.74
C THR A 148 -16.19 -31.22 -11.15
N TYR A 149 -15.44 -31.81 -12.08
CA TYR A 149 -15.96 -32.18 -13.37
C TYR A 149 -16.92 -33.37 -13.21
N LEU A 150 -18.07 -33.34 -13.90
CA LEU A 150 -19.04 -34.43 -13.88
C LEU A 150 -18.68 -35.49 -14.92
N THR A 151 -18.13 -35.05 -16.05
CA THR A 151 -17.65 -35.86 -17.18
C THR A 151 -16.31 -35.31 -17.64
N ASP A 152 -15.60 -36.05 -18.45
CA ASP A 152 -14.38 -35.61 -19.15
C ASP A 152 -13.33 -35.00 -18.22
N ILE A 153 -12.90 -35.79 -17.25
CA ILE A 153 -11.86 -35.38 -16.28
C ILE A 153 -10.54 -35.11 -17.04
N PRO A 154 -9.98 -33.90 -16.98
CA PRO A 154 -8.72 -33.56 -17.64
C PRO A 154 -7.55 -34.39 -17.12
N ILE A 155 -6.65 -34.78 -18.02
CA ILE A 155 -5.46 -35.60 -17.69
C ILE A 155 -4.32 -34.70 -17.17
N ALA A 156 -4.26 -33.44 -17.66
CA ALA A 156 -3.21 -32.47 -17.31
C ALA A 156 -3.85 -31.18 -16.79
N GLY A 157 -3.13 -30.47 -15.92
CA GLY A 157 -3.55 -29.17 -15.45
C GLY A 157 -3.14 -28.05 -16.39
N LYS A 158 -3.80 -26.89 -16.27
CA LYS A 158 -3.50 -25.69 -17.08
C LYS A 158 -2.30 -24.89 -16.57
N GLY A 159 -1.88 -25.14 -15.32
CA GLY A 159 -0.81 -24.37 -14.68
C GLY A 159 -1.26 -23.06 -14.06
N LEU A 160 -0.39 -22.52 -13.21
CA LEU A 160 -0.54 -21.18 -12.62
C LEU A 160 -0.16 -20.13 -13.66
N ASN A 161 -0.85 -18.98 -13.66
CA ASN A 161 -0.48 -17.85 -14.54
C ASN A 161 1.03 -17.54 -14.41
N PRO A 162 1.75 -17.38 -15.52
CA PRO A 162 3.19 -17.14 -15.54
C PRO A 162 3.65 -16.01 -14.64
N LEU A 163 2.98 -14.86 -14.64
CA LEU A 163 3.29 -13.71 -13.78
C LEU A 163 3.19 -13.99 -12.28
N LEU A 164 2.53 -15.09 -11.89
CA LEU A 164 2.42 -15.53 -10.51
C LEU A 164 3.49 -16.58 -10.14
N GLN A 165 4.32 -17.02 -11.07
CA GLN A 165 5.35 -18.04 -10.84
C GLN A 165 6.67 -17.40 -10.40
N ASN A 166 6.62 -16.61 -9.34
CA ASN A 166 7.79 -15.97 -8.74
C ASN A 166 7.80 -16.06 -7.21
N ALA A 167 8.93 -15.71 -6.57
CA ALA A 167 9.11 -15.78 -5.13
C ALA A 167 8.14 -14.85 -4.35
N TYR A 168 7.72 -13.74 -4.94
CA TYR A 168 6.81 -12.79 -4.28
C TYR A 168 5.38 -13.33 -4.19
N MET A 169 4.99 -14.24 -5.07
CA MET A 169 3.68 -14.92 -4.98
C MET A 169 3.48 -15.65 -3.65
N VAL A 170 4.55 -16.05 -3.00
CA VAL A 170 4.50 -16.72 -1.69
C VAL A 170 4.27 -15.75 -0.56
N THR A 171 4.83 -14.57 -0.64
CA THR A 171 4.91 -13.62 0.48
C THR A 171 3.99 -12.43 0.33
N HIS A 172 3.84 -11.87 -0.87
CA HIS A 172 3.01 -10.69 -1.13
C HIS A 172 1.52 -10.94 -0.85
N PRO A 173 0.81 -11.90 -1.50
CA PRO A 173 -0.61 -12.09 -1.25
C PRO A 173 -0.92 -12.48 0.20
N PRO A 174 -0.25 -13.47 0.84
CA PRO A 174 -0.50 -13.78 2.24
C PRO A 174 -0.29 -12.60 3.19
N SER A 175 0.71 -11.74 2.92
CA SER A 175 0.94 -10.54 3.73
C SER A 175 -0.22 -9.56 3.60
N LEU A 176 -0.64 -9.28 2.38
CA LEU A 176 -1.76 -8.38 2.11
C LEU A 176 -3.06 -8.92 2.72
N TYR A 177 -3.36 -10.23 2.56
CA TYR A 177 -4.51 -10.88 3.21
C TYR A 177 -4.45 -10.79 4.74
N THR A 178 -3.27 -11.02 5.34
CA THR A 178 -3.10 -10.89 6.80
C THR A 178 -3.44 -9.49 7.26
N GLY A 179 -3.08 -8.47 6.50
CA GLY A 179 -3.45 -7.09 6.77
C GLY A 179 -4.94 -6.83 6.63
N PHE A 180 -5.55 -7.22 5.49
CA PHE A 180 -6.97 -7.04 5.21
C PHE A 180 -7.85 -7.74 6.25
N VAL A 181 -7.63 -9.03 6.45
CA VAL A 181 -8.39 -9.85 7.39
C VAL A 181 -8.13 -9.44 8.83
N GLY A 182 -6.89 -9.04 9.14
CA GLY A 182 -6.50 -8.56 10.47
C GLY A 182 -7.31 -7.35 10.95
N MET A 183 -7.77 -6.48 10.03
CA MET A 183 -8.63 -5.34 10.35
C MET A 183 -10.05 -5.75 10.78
N SER A 184 -10.48 -6.99 10.53
CA SER A 184 -11.77 -7.51 11.05
C SER A 184 -11.80 -7.55 12.58
N ILE A 185 -10.67 -7.77 13.23
CA ILE A 185 -10.61 -7.88 14.70
C ILE A 185 -10.87 -6.52 15.38
N PRO A 186 -10.13 -5.42 15.08
CA PRO A 186 -10.46 -4.11 15.61
C PRO A 186 -11.88 -3.68 15.30
N PHE A 187 -12.36 -3.92 14.08
CA PHE A 187 -13.72 -3.62 13.66
C PHE A 187 -14.76 -4.35 14.52
N ALA A 188 -14.61 -5.66 14.71
CA ALA A 188 -15.54 -6.47 15.48
C ALA A 188 -15.59 -6.07 16.97
N PHE A 189 -14.44 -5.70 17.56
CA PHE A 189 -14.39 -5.17 18.92
C PHE A 189 -15.06 -3.78 19.01
N GLY A 190 -14.82 -2.89 18.04
CA GLY A 190 -15.49 -1.59 17.96
C GLY A 190 -17.02 -1.73 17.84
N MET A 191 -17.49 -2.63 16.96
CA MET A 191 -18.91 -2.94 16.84
C MET A 191 -19.47 -3.61 18.10
N GLY A 192 -18.69 -4.52 18.69
CA GLY A 192 -19.06 -5.14 19.96
C GLY A 192 -19.25 -4.10 21.09
N ALA A 193 -18.40 -3.09 21.15
CA ALA A 193 -18.51 -1.95 22.07
C ALA A 193 -19.79 -1.13 21.82
N LEU A 194 -20.09 -0.82 20.55
CA LEU A 194 -21.32 -0.10 20.17
C LEU A 194 -22.59 -0.88 20.51
N ILE A 195 -22.61 -2.18 20.21
CA ILE A 195 -23.78 -3.04 20.44
C ILE A 195 -24.02 -3.24 21.94
N SER A 196 -22.94 -3.53 22.71
CA SER A 196 -23.04 -3.76 24.15
C SER A 196 -23.25 -2.48 24.98
N GLY A 197 -22.88 -1.30 24.45
CA GLY A 197 -22.83 -0.04 25.19
C GLY A 197 -21.57 0.13 26.06
N GLN A 198 -20.58 -0.74 25.95
CA GLN A 198 -19.27 -0.65 26.64
C GLN A 198 -18.34 0.32 25.89
N LEU A 199 -18.59 1.62 26.06
CA LEU A 199 -17.94 2.71 25.32
C LEU A 199 -16.76 3.35 26.07
N ASP A 200 -16.28 2.68 27.11
CA ASP A 200 -15.03 3.06 27.78
C ASP A 200 -13.80 2.80 26.87
N ASP A 201 -12.65 3.30 27.28
CA ASP A 201 -11.43 3.22 26.48
C ASP A 201 -10.65 1.88 26.71
N THR A 202 -11.19 0.95 27.51
CA THR A 202 -10.46 -0.29 27.89
C THR A 202 -10.30 -1.27 26.74
N TRP A 203 -11.29 -1.37 25.83
CA TRP A 203 -11.20 -2.24 24.65
C TRP A 203 -10.15 -1.78 23.63
N ILE A 204 -9.82 -0.47 23.62
CA ILE A 204 -8.85 0.12 22.73
C ILE A 204 -7.46 -0.52 22.93
N ALA A 205 -7.05 -0.75 24.17
CA ALA A 205 -5.76 -1.39 24.46
C ALA A 205 -5.65 -2.80 23.86
N SER A 206 -6.76 -3.52 23.76
CA SER A 206 -6.82 -4.86 23.14
C SER A 206 -6.72 -4.78 21.61
N VAL A 207 -7.40 -3.82 20.98
CA VAL A 207 -7.43 -3.71 19.51
C VAL A 207 -6.19 -3.04 18.94
N ARG A 208 -5.52 -2.17 19.69
CA ARG A 208 -4.33 -1.45 19.22
C ARG A 208 -3.25 -2.37 18.66
N LYS A 209 -2.94 -3.47 19.35
CA LYS A 209 -1.93 -4.43 18.86
C LYS A 209 -2.38 -5.11 17.57
N TRP A 210 -3.66 -5.45 17.46
CA TRP A 210 -4.23 -6.01 16.23
C TRP A 210 -4.18 -5.00 15.08
N THR A 211 -4.53 -3.74 15.36
CA THR A 211 -4.46 -2.67 14.34
C THR A 211 -3.04 -2.46 13.85
N LEU A 212 -2.06 -2.37 14.76
CA LEU A 212 -0.66 -2.21 14.39
C LEU A 212 -0.13 -3.42 13.60
N GLY A 213 -0.50 -4.64 14.01
CA GLY A 213 -0.14 -5.85 13.28
C GLY A 213 -0.75 -5.88 11.89
N ALA A 214 -2.05 -5.61 11.76
CA ALA A 214 -2.73 -5.56 10.47
C ALA A 214 -2.18 -4.43 9.58
N TRP A 215 -1.93 -3.25 10.13
CA TRP A 215 -1.29 -2.13 9.44
C TRP A 215 0.12 -2.47 8.94
N PHE A 216 0.90 -3.17 9.77
CA PHE A 216 2.23 -3.65 9.38
C PHE A 216 2.15 -4.63 8.20
N PHE A 217 1.25 -5.61 8.25
CA PHE A 217 1.08 -6.56 7.16
C PHE A 217 0.51 -5.93 5.90
N LEU A 218 -0.35 -4.90 6.01
CA LEU A 218 -0.73 -4.06 4.85
C LEU A 218 0.49 -3.37 4.24
N SER A 219 1.33 -2.74 5.08
CA SER A 219 2.56 -2.08 4.63
C SER A 219 3.51 -3.06 3.95
N MET A 220 3.68 -4.26 4.54
CA MET A 220 4.51 -5.33 4.00
C MET A 220 3.95 -5.84 2.67
N GLY A 221 2.65 -6.10 2.60
CA GLY A 221 2.01 -6.55 1.37
C GLY A 221 2.14 -5.53 0.25
N LEU A 222 1.87 -4.24 0.50
CA LEU A 222 2.05 -3.18 -0.49
C LEU A 222 3.49 -3.08 -0.98
N THR A 223 4.47 -3.13 -0.08
CA THR A 223 5.89 -3.03 -0.48
C THR A 223 6.37 -4.26 -1.25
N LEU A 224 5.93 -5.47 -0.86
CA LEU A 224 6.23 -6.68 -1.62
C LEU A 224 5.57 -6.68 -3.00
N GLY A 225 4.38 -6.06 -3.14
CA GLY A 225 3.75 -5.83 -4.43
C GLY A 225 4.53 -4.84 -5.29
N MET A 226 5.11 -3.78 -4.70
CA MET A 226 6.03 -2.89 -5.42
C MET A 226 7.27 -3.63 -5.92
N LEU A 227 7.86 -4.53 -5.12
CA LEU A 227 9.00 -5.36 -5.52
C LEU A 227 8.63 -6.33 -6.64
N TRP A 228 7.47 -6.98 -6.51
CA TRP A 228 6.95 -7.85 -7.56
C TRP A 228 6.77 -7.09 -8.88
N ALA A 229 6.13 -5.92 -8.85
CA ALA A 229 5.95 -5.10 -10.04
C ALA A 229 7.29 -4.66 -10.65
N TYR A 230 8.29 -4.34 -9.82
CA TYR A 230 9.61 -3.91 -10.24
C TYR A 230 10.43 -5.02 -10.90
N GLU A 231 10.27 -6.27 -10.46
CA GLU A 231 11.04 -7.41 -10.96
C GLU A 231 10.33 -8.21 -12.06
N GLU A 232 8.97 -8.21 -12.09
CA GLU A 232 8.21 -9.10 -12.98
C GLU A 232 7.59 -8.39 -14.18
N LEU A 233 7.18 -7.12 -14.03
CA LEU A 233 6.42 -6.49 -15.10
C LEU A 233 7.29 -5.87 -16.21
N GLY A 234 8.60 -5.78 -16.05
CA GLY A 234 9.53 -5.38 -17.09
C GLY A 234 9.60 -3.89 -17.43
N TRP A 235 8.70 -3.06 -16.91
CA TRP A 235 8.59 -1.64 -17.27
C TRP A 235 9.57 -0.71 -16.51
N GLY A 236 10.28 -1.22 -15.51
CA GLY A 236 11.29 -0.48 -14.74
C GLY A 236 10.73 0.42 -13.65
N GLY A 237 9.44 0.36 -13.37
CA GLY A 237 8.79 1.06 -12.29
C GLY A 237 8.26 0.11 -11.21
N PHE A 238 7.79 0.67 -10.08
CA PHE A 238 7.35 -0.10 -8.91
C PHE A 238 5.90 0.18 -8.50
N TRP A 239 5.19 1.14 -9.13
CA TRP A 239 3.82 1.54 -8.81
C TRP A 239 3.12 2.17 -10.01
N ALA A 240 2.06 1.54 -10.49
CA ALA A 240 1.33 1.94 -11.70
C ALA A 240 0.02 2.70 -11.44
N TRP A 241 -0.43 2.85 -10.19
CA TRP A 241 -1.78 3.29 -9.83
C TRP A 241 -2.88 2.39 -10.41
N ASP A 242 -2.59 1.11 -10.53
CA ASP A 242 -3.59 0.12 -10.91
C ASP A 242 -4.78 0.16 -9.94
N PRO A 243 -6.03 -0.02 -10.41
CA PRO A 243 -7.21 -0.01 -9.53
C PRO A 243 -7.13 -0.94 -8.32
N VAL A 244 -6.45 -2.09 -8.44
CA VAL A 244 -6.27 -3.04 -7.33
C VAL A 244 -5.15 -2.63 -6.39
N GLU A 245 -4.05 -2.04 -6.90
CA GLU A 245 -3.03 -1.38 -6.06
C GLU A 245 -3.67 -0.28 -5.21
N ASN A 246 -4.48 0.57 -5.84
CA ASN A 246 -5.22 1.63 -5.17
C ASN A 246 -6.15 1.07 -4.09
N ALA A 247 -6.90 -0.01 -4.40
CA ALA A 247 -7.78 -0.67 -3.46
C ALA A 247 -7.04 -1.24 -2.23
N GLY A 248 -5.80 -1.70 -2.42
CA GLY A 248 -4.91 -2.12 -1.33
C GLY A 248 -4.44 -0.96 -0.45
N PHE A 249 -4.18 0.20 -1.06
CA PHE A 249 -3.67 1.39 -0.37
C PHE A 249 -4.76 2.14 0.41
N LEU A 250 -6.03 2.09 -0.01
CA LEU A 250 -7.16 2.75 0.66
C LEU A 250 -7.29 2.40 2.15
N PRO A 251 -7.38 1.11 2.57
CA PRO A 251 -7.47 0.76 3.98
C PRO A 251 -6.19 1.08 4.76
N TRP A 252 -5.01 1.12 4.11
CA TRP A 252 -3.77 1.54 4.74
C TRP A 252 -3.81 3.01 5.16
N LEU A 253 -4.34 3.91 4.31
CA LEU A 253 -4.50 5.33 4.60
C LEU A 253 -5.42 5.57 5.82
N THR A 254 -6.58 4.91 5.84
CA THR A 254 -7.55 5.06 6.93
C THR A 254 -7.10 4.37 8.22
N ALA A 255 -6.41 3.23 8.13
CA ALA A 255 -5.77 2.58 9.27
C ALA A 255 -4.65 3.45 9.87
N THR A 256 -3.86 4.12 9.01
CA THR A 256 -2.84 5.08 9.45
C THR A 256 -3.48 6.25 10.21
N ALA A 257 -4.59 6.80 9.70
CA ALA A 257 -5.36 7.82 10.41
C ALA A 257 -5.85 7.31 11.78
N PHE A 258 -6.36 6.08 11.84
CA PHE A 258 -6.83 5.47 13.08
C PHE A 258 -5.70 5.24 14.10
N VAL A 259 -4.52 4.75 13.67
CA VAL A 259 -3.36 4.55 14.55
C VAL A 259 -2.92 5.85 15.21
N HIS A 260 -2.96 6.98 14.50
CA HIS A 260 -2.64 8.29 15.06
C HIS A 260 -3.74 8.84 15.97
N SER A 261 -4.99 8.66 15.60
CA SER A 261 -6.15 9.19 16.30
C SER A 261 -6.43 8.46 17.62
N ILE A 262 -6.15 7.15 17.68
CA ILE A 262 -6.32 6.34 18.89
C ILE A 262 -5.44 6.83 20.05
N MET A 263 -4.25 7.38 19.75
CA MET A 263 -3.36 7.96 20.76
C MET A 263 -3.96 9.19 21.46
N ILE A 264 -4.74 9.99 20.70
CA ILE A 264 -5.45 11.15 21.26
C ILE A 264 -6.60 10.66 22.16
N GLN A 265 -7.32 9.62 21.75
CA GLN A 265 -8.40 9.05 22.56
C GLN A 265 -7.86 8.46 23.87
N GLU A 266 -6.78 7.67 23.83
CA GLU A 266 -6.15 7.07 25.02
C GLU A 266 -5.69 8.15 26.04
N ARG A 267 -5.20 9.31 25.56
CA ARG A 267 -4.64 10.34 26.44
C ARG A 267 -5.64 11.41 26.90
N ARG A 268 -6.58 11.76 26.01
CA ARG A 268 -7.46 12.91 26.19
C ARG A 268 -8.95 12.55 26.22
N GLY A 269 -9.31 11.27 25.94
CA GLY A 269 -10.69 10.84 25.82
C GLY A 269 -11.45 11.54 24.68
N MET A 270 -10.69 12.11 23.70
CA MET A 270 -11.26 12.84 22.54
C MET A 270 -11.45 11.89 21.36
N MET A 271 -12.22 12.32 20.36
CA MET A 271 -12.34 11.68 19.04
C MET A 271 -12.97 10.27 19.04
N LYS A 272 -13.81 9.92 20.03
CA LYS A 272 -14.44 8.59 20.10
C LYS A 272 -15.29 8.27 18.88
N ILE A 273 -16.17 9.19 18.44
CA ILE A 273 -17.00 9.03 17.23
C ILE A 273 -16.10 8.86 16.00
N TRP A 274 -15.07 9.70 15.90
CA TRP A 274 -14.10 9.69 14.80
C TRP A 274 -13.40 8.32 14.68
N ASN A 275 -12.90 7.79 15.79
CA ASN A 275 -12.20 6.52 15.82
C ASN A 275 -13.08 5.34 15.46
N VAL A 276 -14.29 5.30 15.95
CA VAL A 276 -15.25 4.25 15.54
C VAL A 276 -15.60 4.36 14.07
N THR A 277 -15.79 5.59 13.56
CA THR A 277 -16.01 5.82 12.11
C THR A 277 -14.83 5.35 11.29
N LEU A 278 -13.59 5.67 11.70
CA LEU A 278 -12.38 5.21 11.02
C LEU A 278 -12.28 3.68 10.99
N LEU A 279 -12.61 2.99 12.07
CA LEU A 279 -12.65 1.52 12.10
C LEU A 279 -13.65 0.95 11.10
N ILE A 280 -14.86 1.52 11.05
CA ILE A 280 -15.90 1.08 10.11
C ILE A 280 -15.45 1.32 8.68
N VAL A 281 -14.94 2.52 8.37
CA VAL A 281 -14.47 2.87 7.03
C VAL A 281 -13.27 2.02 6.64
N THR A 282 -12.31 1.79 7.53
CA THR A 282 -11.14 0.95 7.25
C THR A 282 -11.57 -0.48 6.91
N PHE A 283 -12.45 -1.07 7.71
CA PHE A 283 -12.95 -2.41 7.42
C PHE A 283 -13.79 -2.44 6.13
N PHE A 284 -14.64 -1.45 5.90
CA PHE A 284 -15.36 -1.30 4.64
C PHE A 284 -14.40 -1.32 3.45
N LEU A 285 -13.30 -0.57 3.52
CA LEU A 285 -12.32 -0.50 2.45
C LEU A 285 -11.55 -1.81 2.25
N THR A 286 -11.39 -2.65 3.29
CA THR A 286 -10.83 -4.00 3.10
C THR A 286 -11.80 -4.91 2.34
N ILE A 287 -13.09 -4.84 2.62
CA ILE A 287 -14.12 -5.57 1.86
C ILE A 287 -14.24 -5.01 0.45
N PHE A 288 -14.17 -3.68 0.29
CA PHE A 288 -14.15 -3.04 -1.02
C PHE A 288 -12.94 -3.47 -1.87
N GLY A 289 -11.74 -3.54 -1.30
CA GLY A 289 -10.56 -4.07 -1.99
C GLY A 289 -10.72 -5.54 -2.38
N THR A 290 -11.33 -6.33 -1.52
CA THR A 290 -11.69 -7.73 -1.81
C THR A 290 -12.72 -7.82 -2.96
N PHE A 291 -13.69 -6.91 -3.01
CA PHE A 291 -14.63 -6.76 -4.09
C PHE A 291 -13.95 -6.39 -5.42
N MET A 292 -13.06 -5.41 -5.43
CA MET A 292 -12.36 -4.93 -6.62
C MET A 292 -11.58 -6.06 -7.33
N THR A 293 -10.88 -6.88 -6.56
CA THR A 293 -10.10 -8.01 -7.11
C THR A 293 -10.95 -9.16 -7.65
N ARG A 294 -12.21 -9.28 -7.23
CA ARG A 294 -13.05 -10.48 -7.48
C ARG A 294 -14.27 -10.25 -8.35
N SER A 295 -14.72 -9.02 -8.47
CA SER A 295 -15.92 -8.68 -9.24
C SER A 295 -15.66 -8.56 -10.74
N GLY A 296 -14.41 -8.26 -11.14
CA GLY A 296 -14.05 -7.91 -12.51
C GLY A 296 -14.68 -6.61 -13.02
N ILE A 297 -15.21 -5.77 -12.11
CA ILE A 297 -15.77 -4.45 -12.47
C ILE A 297 -14.69 -3.51 -12.99
N VAL A 298 -13.47 -3.66 -12.46
CA VAL A 298 -12.30 -2.92 -12.92
C VAL A 298 -11.40 -3.85 -13.69
N GLN A 299 -10.79 -3.32 -14.72
CA GLN A 299 -9.78 -4.04 -15.48
C GLN A 299 -8.43 -3.81 -14.79
N SER A 300 -7.76 -4.90 -14.39
CA SER A 300 -6.49 -4.91 -13.70
C SER A 300 -5.76 -6.23 -13.95
N VAL A 301 -4.44 -6.19 -13.99
CA VAL A 301 -3.60 -7.41 -14.03
C VAL A 301 -3.75 -8.28 -12.76
N HIS A 302 -4.29 -7.71 -11.70
CA HIS A 302 -4.56 -8.37 -10.42
C HIS A 302 -6.00 -8.92 -10.29
N ALA A 303 -6.84 -8.77 -11.32
CA ALA A 303 -8.23 -9.23 -11.27
C ALA A 303 -8.32 -10.73 -11.58
N PHE A 304 -9.05 -11.50 -10.76
CA PHE A 304 -9.22 -12.95 -10.91
C PHE A 304 -10.26 -13.36 -11.94
N GLY A 305 -10.92 -12.42 -12.61
CA GLY A 305 -11.96 -12.69 -13.60
C GLY A 305 -13.19 -11.79 -13.43
N GLN A 306 -14.21 -12.00 -14.27
CA GLN A 306 -15.44 -11.20 -14.25
C GLN A 306 -16.62 -12.07 -13.77
N ASP A 307 -17.27 -11.65 -12.69
CA ASP A 307 -18.47 -12.29 -12.16
C ASP A 307 -19.46 -11.24 -11.60
N THR A 308 -20.42 -10.87 -12.44
CA THR A 308 -21.43 -9.85 -12.11
C THR A 308 -22.32 -10.25 -10.93
N VAL A 309 -22.60 -11.53 -10.74
CA VAL A 309 -23.43 -12.00 -9.62
C VAL A 309 -22.67 -11.84 -8.31
N LEU A 310 -21.40 -12.23 -8.31
CA LEU A 310 -20.52 -12.03 -7.17
C LEU A 310 -20.36 -10.54 -6.83
N ALA A 311 -20.27 -9.70 -7.84
CA ALA A 311 -20.21 -8.25 -7.66
C ALA A 311 -21.43 -7.72 -6.89
N TRP A 312 -22.65 -8.10 -7.28
CA TRP A 312 -23.86 -7.68 -6.58
C TRP A 312 -23.95 -8.22 -5.15
N ILE A 313 -23.52 -9.46 -4.91
CA ILE A 313 -23.46 -10.03 -3.56
C ILE A 313 -22.59 -9.18 -2.64
N PHE A 314 -21.40 -8.77 -3.10
CA PHE A 314 -20.52 -7.88 -2.34
C PHE A 314 -21.12 -6.49 -2.13
N VAL A 315 -21.72 -5.88 -3.15
CA VAL A 315 -22.36 -4.55 -3.04
C VAL A 315 -23.48 -4.58 -2.01
N ILE A 316 -24.37 -5.57 -2.06
CA ILE A 316 -25.46 -5.71 -1.09
C ILE A 316 -24.91 -5.88 0.32
N PHE A 317 -23.90 -6.73 0.51
CA PHE A 317 -23.26 -6.90 1.81
C PHE A 317 -22.66 -5.60 2.34
N MET A 318 -21.91 -4.87 1.50
CA MET A 318 -21.30 -3.59 1.89
C MET A 318 -22.34 -2.53 2.28
N VAL A 319 -23.45 -2.44 1.54
CA VAL A 319 -24.54 -1.49 1.84
C VAL A 319 -25.21 -1.84 3.15
N ILE A 320 -25.57 -3.11 3.37
CA ILE A 320 -26.17 -3.58 4.63
C ILE A 320 -25.22 -3.30 5.80
N MET A 321 -23.95 -3.61 5.65
CA MET A 321 -22.94 -3.38 6.66
C MET A 321 -22.84 -1.90 7.03
N LEU A 322 -22.78 -0.99 6.05
CA LEU A 322 -22.72 0.46 6.31
C LEU A 322 -23.96 0.95 7.03
N ILE A 323 -25.17 0.53 6.60
CA ILE A 323 -26.44 0.90 7.25
C ILE A 323 -26.45 0.45 8.71
N VAL A 324 -26.07 -0.80 8.98
CA VAL A 324 -26.06 -1.36 10.34
C VAL A 324 -25.00 -0.64 11.20
N CYS A 325 -23.78 -0.50 10.69
CA CYS A 325 -22.69 0.11 11.46
C CYS A 325 -22.95 1.58 11.77
N PHE A 326 -23.32 2.39 10.78
CA PHE A 326 -23.63 3.80 11.02
C PHE A 326 -24.95 3.99 11.78
N GLY A 327 -25.91 3.08 11.65
CA GLY A 327 -27.08 3.03 12.50
C GLY A 327 -26.73 2.93 13.98
N PHE A 328 -25.79 2.02 14.35
CA PHE A 328 -25.28 1.94 15.73
C PHE A 328 -24.47 3.17 16.16
N VAL A 329 -23.67 3.75 15.27
CA VAL A 329 -22.94 5.01 15.57
C VAL A 329 -23.92 6.13 15.90
N ILE A 330 -24.96 6.31 15.08
CA ILE A 330 -25.99 7.33 15.28
C ILE A 330 -26.75 7.06 16.59
N TYR A 331 -27.15 5.82 16.83
CA TYR A 331 -27.86 5.42 18.07
C TYR A 331 -27.04 5.71 19.32
N ARG A 332 -25.72 5.42 19.31
CA ARG A 332 -24.81 5.64 20.45
C ARG A 332 -24.12 7.03 20.44
N MET A 333 -24.44 7.89 19.48
CA MET A 333 -23.81 9.21 19.36
C MET A 333 -23.85 10.05 20.64
N PRO A 334 -24.94 10.10 21.43
CA PRO A 334 -24.97 10.86 22.68
C PRO A 334 -23.92 10.39 23.70
N GLU A 335 -23.69 9.07 23.78
CA GLU A 335 -22.74 8.44 24.70
C GLU A 335 -21.29 8.56 24.25
N LEU A 336 -21.07 8.62 22.94
CA LEU A 336 -19.75 8.77 22.32
C LEU A 336 -19.22 10.23 22.35
N ARG A 337 -20.06 11.21 22.66
CA ARG A 337 -19.64 12.62 22.70
C ARG A 337 -18.56 12.83 23.76
N SER A 338 -17.38 13.29 23.30
CA SER A 338 -16.32 13.68 24.21
C SER A 338 -16.62 15.00 24.91
N ARG A 339 -16.34 15.07 26.22
CA ARG A 339 -16.38 16.32 26.99
C ARG A 339 -15.12 17.15 26.76
N ALA A 340 -14.00 16.50 26.50
CA ALA A 340 -12.73 17.16 26.21
C ALA A 340 -12.77 17.81 24.81
N ARG A 341 -12.15 18.99 24.69
CA ARG A 341 -12.14 19.81 23.49
C ARG A 341 -10.70 20.16 23.12
N LEU A 342 -10.51 20.56 21.86
CA LEU A 342 -9.23 21.07 21.38
C LEU A 342 -8.94 22.41 22.05
N ASP A 343 -7.80 22.52 22.73
CA ASP A 343 -7.40 23.70 23.47
C ASP A 343 -6.76 24.75 22.53
N SER A 344 -5.96 24.31 21.55
CA SER A 344 -5.26 25.18 20.60
C SER A 344 -5.05 24.47 19.26
N TRP A 345 -5.04 25.25 18.16
CA TRP A 345 -4.61 24.78 16.84
C TRP A 345 -3.08 24.58 16.75
N LEU A 346 -2.32 25.23 17.61
CA LEU A 346 -0.88 25.01 17.74
C LEU A 346 -0.61 23.99 18.86
N SER A 347 -1.07 22.77 18.61
CA SER A 347 -0.93 21.63 19.52
C SER A 347 -0.72 20.33 18.75
N ARG A 348 -0.18 19.32 19.43
CA ARG A 348 0.01 17.99 18.83
C ARG A 348 -1.31 17.33 18.44
N GLU A 349 -2.36 17.53 19.23
CA GLU A 349 -3.71 17.05 18.93
C GLU A 349 -4.26 17.64 17.64
N ALA A 350 -4.03 18.94 17.40
CA ALA A 350 -4.43 19.58 16.15
C ALA A 350 -3.63 19.06 14.97
N ALA A 351 -2.32 18.85 15.13
CA ALA A 351 -1.48 18.27 14.08
C ALA A 351 -1.94 16.86 13.68
N PHE A 352 -2.30 16.00 14.63
CA PHE A 352 -2.88 14.70 14.34
C PHE A 352 -4.25 14.79 13.66
N LEU A 353 -5.08 15.75 14.05
CA LEU A 353 -6.37 15.98 13.40
C LEU A 353 -6.18 16.41 11.94
N VAL A 354 -5.27 17.35 11.66
CA VAL A 354 -4.95 17.78 10.30
C VAL A 354 -4.38 16.63 9.48
N ASN A 355 -3.44 15.84 10.06
CA ASN A 355 -2.91 14.64 9.42
C ASN A 355 -4.02 13.65 9.03
N ASN A 356 -4.98 13.40 9.94
CA ASN A 356 -6.10 12.51 9.66
C ASN A 356 -6.99 13.02 8.53
N TRP A 357 -7.25 14.34 8.49
CA TRP A 357 -8.02 14.94 7.40
C TRP A 357 -7.34 14.77 6.04
N ILE A 358 -6.01 14.94 5.99
CA ILE A 358 -5.24 14.77 4.75
C ILE A 358 -5.22 13.30 4.32
N LEU A 359 -5.04 12.36 5.25
CA LEU A 359 -5.10 10.93 4.95
C LEU A 359 -6.49 10.50 4.44
N LEU A 360 -7.57 11.01 5.04
CA LEU A 360 -8.93 10.75 4.56
C LEU A 360 -9.21 11.41 3.23
N PHE A 361 -8.71 12.62 3.01
CA PHE A 361 -8.82 13.28 1.72
C PHE A 361 -8.12 12.45 0.63
N ALA A 362 -6.89 11.97 0.91
CA ALA A 362 -6.17 11.08 0.00
C ALA A 362 -6.98 9.80 -0.30
N ALA A 363 -7.51 9.14 0.73
CA ALA A 363 -8.31 7.93 0.57
C ALA A 363 -9.58 8.19 -0.25
N PHE A 364 -10.27 9.28 0.03
CA PHE A 364 -11.51 9.62 -0.67
C PHE A 364 -11.25 10.02 -2.12
N PHE A 365 -10.19 10.81 -2.39
CA PHE A 365 -9.74 11.13 -3.74
C PHE A 365 -9.41 9.87 -4.53
N MET A 366 -8.60 8.97 -3.95
CA MET A 366 -8.22 7.73 -4.61
C MET A 366 -9.43 6.84 -4.91
N LEU A 367 -10.33 6.67 -3.94
CA LEU A 367 -11.55 5.89 -4.13
C LEU A 367 -12.38 6.46 -5.28
N PHE A 368 -12.60 7.77 -5.29
CA PHE A 368 -13.34 8.45 -6.35
C PHE A 368 -12.65 8.31 -7.71
N ALA A 369 -11.35 8.63 -7.80
CA ALA A 369 -10.61 8.58 -9.06
C ALA A 369 -10.54 7.15 -9.63
N THR A 370 -10.40 6.14 -8.77
CA THR A 370 -10.36 4.72 -9.17
C THR A 370 -11.73 4.24 -9.68
N MET A 371 -12.82 4.70 -9.07
CA MET A 371 -14.19 4.30 -9.46
C MET A 371 -14.78 5.18 -10.56
N PHE A 372 -14.18 6.32 -10.86
CA PHE A 372 -14.73 7.29 -11.82
C PHE A 372 -14.91 6.72 -13.23
N PRO A 373 -13.98 5.90 -13.79
CA PRO A 373 -14.20 5.23 -15.06
C PRO A 373 -15.45 4.34 -15.07
N THR A 374 -15.63 3.54 -14.01
CA THR A 374 -16.79 2.65 -13.86
C THR A 374 -18.10 3.44 -13.73
N LEU A 375 -18.09 4.56 -13.00
CA LEU A 375 -19.25 5.43 -12.86
C LEU A 375 -19.61 6.12 -14.19
N SER A 376 -18.61 6.56 -14.96
CA SER A 376 -18.83 7.18 -16.27
C SER A 376 -19.44 6.18 -17.26
N ASP A 377 -18.91 4.96 -17.32
CA ASP A 377 -19.46 3.90 -18.19
C ASP A 377 -20.89 3.49 -17.78
N ALA A 378 -21.14 3.37 -16.46
CA ALA A 378 -22.47 2.99 -15.97
C ALA A 378 -23.55 4.06 -16.16
N MET A 379 -23.18 5.36 -16.06
CA MET A 379 -24.15 6.47 -16.13
C MET A 379 -24.33 7.04 -17.53
N PHE A 380 -23.26 7.06 -18.32
CA PHE A 380 -23.24 7.77 -19.62
C PHE A 380 -22.78 6.89 -20.77
N HIS A 381 -22.43 5.62 -20.52
CA HIS A 381 -21.84 4.68 -21.49
C HIS A 381 -20.56 5.27 -22.15
N GLU A 382 -19.86 6.15 -21.41
CA GLU A 382 -18.63 6.75 -21.85
C GLU A 382 -17.44 6.08 -21.16
N ARG A 383 -16.66 5.34 -21.92
CA ARG A 383 -15.44 4.68 -21.43
C ARG A 383 -14.32 5.66 -21.37
N ILE A 384 -13.83 5.92 -20.17
CA ILE A 384 -12.71 6.80 -19.90
C ILE A 384 -11.61 6.01 -19.17
N ASN A 385 -10.40 6.56 -19.14
CA ASN A 385 -9.29 6.04 -18.37
C ASN A 385 -8.72 7.10 -17.43
N VAL A 386 -8.23 6.66 -16.26
CA VAL A 386 -7.55 7.48 -15.27
C VAL A 386 -6.25 6.78 -14.90
N SER A 387 -5.12 7.34 -15.30
CA SER A 387 -3.81 6.71 -15.18
C SER A 387 -2.84 7.50 -14.29
N ALA A 388 -1.60 7.04 -14.17
CA ALA A 388 -0.56 7.59 -13.32
C ALA A 388 -0.35 9.12 -13.39
N PRO A 389 -0.36 9.79 -14.57
CA PRO A 389 -0.22 11.25 -14.60
C PRO A 389 -1.30 12.01 -13.82
N PHE A 390 -2.55 11.51 -13.83
CA PHE A 390 -3.65 12.09 -13.07
C PHE A 390 -3.48 11.86 -11.56
N PHE A 391 -3.20 10.64 -11.15
CA PHE A 391 -2.97 10.34 -9.73
C PHE A 391 -1.78 11.11 -9.17
N ASN A 392 -0.68 11.17 -9.89
CA ASN A 392 0.54 11.87 -9.46
C ASN A 392 0.31 13.38 -9.27
N LEU A 393 -0.55 14.00 -10.07
CA LEU A 393 -0.90 15.43 -9.94
C LEU A 393 -1.41 15.77 -8.53
N TRP A 394 -2.17 14.85 -7.93
CA TRP A 394 -2.80 15.01 -6.62
C TRP A 394 -2.00 14.38 -5.49
N MET A 395 -1.54 13.16 -5.68
CA MET A 395 -0.92 12.38 -4.61
C MET A 395 0.48 12.87 -4.26
N VAL A 396 1.23 13.47 -5.21
CA VAL A 396 2.55 14.05 -4.90
C VAL A 396 2.44 15.22 -3.92
N PRO A 397 1.62 16.26 -4.14
CA PRO A 397 1.43 17.32 -3.15
C PRO A 397 0.88 16.83 -1.81
N ILE A 398 -0.06 15.88 -1.83
CA ILE A 398 -0.60 15.26 -0.61
C ILE A 398 0.52 14.55 0.16
N GLY A 399 1.33 13.73 -0.51
CA GLY A 399 2.45 13.03 0.09
C GLY A 399 3.50 13.98 0.69
N LEU A 400 3.85 15.05 -0.03
CA LEU A 400 4.77 16.07 0.49
C LEU A 400 4.20 16.78 1.74
N THR A 401 2.89 17.03 1.77
CA THR A 401 2.23 17.61 2.96
C THR A 401 2.24 16.66 4.14
N LEU A 402 2.00 15.36 3.92
CA LEU A 402 2.11 14.33 4.96
C LEU A 402 3.54 14.20 5.48
N LEU A 403 4.53 14.24 4.58
CA LEU A 403 5.95 14.23 4.95
C LEU A 403 6.33 15.45 5.79
N PHE A 404 5.83 16.65 5.44
CA PHE A 404 6.00 17.85 6.26
C PHE A 404 5.42 17.65 7.67
N LEU A 405 4.18 17.16 7.78
CA LEU A 405 3.52 16.91 9.06
C LEU A 405 4.22 15.84 9.90
N THR A 406 4.88 14.87 9.25
CA THR A 406 5.70 13.85 9.93
C THR A 406 6.84 14.48 10.74
N GLY A 407 7.42 15.57 10.26
CA GLY A 407 8.43 16.32 11.04
C GLY A 407 7.84 17.35 12.02
N VAL A 408 6.60 17.81 11.80
CA VAL A 408 5.92 18.75 12.71
C VAL A 408 5.43 18.05 13.98
N GLY A 409 4.79 16.90 13.85
CA GLY A 409 4.12 16.20 14.94
C GLY A 409 5.00 15.94 16.19
N PRO A 410 6.23 15.42 16.05
CA PRO A 410 7.14 15.18 17.17
C PRO A 410 7.46 16.42 18.00
N LEU A 411 7.59 17.59 17.35
CA LEU A 411 8.09 18.82 17.95
C LEU A 411 7.01 19.64 18.66
N LEU A 412 5.74 19.42 18.35
CA LEU A 412 4.64 20.15 18.98
C LEU A 412 4.36 19.63 20.40
N ALA A 413 4.09 20.58 21.31
CA ALA A 413 3.61 20.26 22.66
C ALA A 413 2.15 19.77 22.64
N TRP A 414 1.77 18.97 23.63
CA TRP A 414 0.38 18.67 23.94
C TRP A 414 -0.33 19.96 24.42
N ARG A 415 -1.63 20.09 24.11
CA ARG A 415 -2.52 21.22 24.45
C ARG A 415 -2.18 22.53 23.73
N LYS A 416 -1.03 23.17 24.01
CA LYS A 416 -0.68 24.48 23.47
C LYS A 416 0.83 24.66 23.39
N ALA A 417 1.32 25.04 22.22
CA ALA A 417 2.71 25.46 22.03
C ALA A 417 2.83 26.98 22.16
N THR A 418 3.92 27.46 22.78
CA THR A 418 4.22 28.90 22.87
C THR A 418 5.03 29.35 21.65
N PRO A 419 4.93 30.61 21.18
CA PRO A 419 5.70 31.10 20.04
C PRO A 419 7.23 30.92 20.22
N GLY A 420 7.76 31.20 21.40
CA GLY A 420 9.18 31.02 21.68
C GLY A 420 9.64 29.55 21.57
N ASN A 421 8.82 28.63 22.08
CA ASN A 421 9.09 27.19 21.95
C ASN A 421 9.01 26.74 20.48
N LEU A 422 8.07 27.25 19.70
CA LEU A 422 7.99 26.93 18.28
C LEU A 422 9.25 27.37 17.52
N VAL A 423 9.70 28.62 17.70
CA VAL A 423 10.94 29.09 17.06
C VAL A 423 12.12 28.18 17.45
N TYR A 424 12.31 27.91 18.73
CA TYR A 424 13.40 27.05 19.20
C TYR A 424 13.35 25.63 18.63
N GLN A 425 12.14 25.04 18.54
CA GLN A 425 11.95 23.66 18.07
C GLN A 425 12.15 23.54 16.57
N PHE A 426 11.69 24.51 15.78
CA PHE A 426 11.63 24.41 14.32
C PHE A 426 12.82 25.05 13.61
N THR A 427 13.69 25.81 14.29
CA THR A 427 14.84 26.46 13.65
C THR A 427 15.79 25.45 12.99
N VAL A 428 16.24 24.42 13.72
CA VAL A 428 17.19 23.44 13.17
C VAL A 428 16.59 22.65 12.00
N PRO A 429 15.38 22.08 12.11
CA PRO A 429 14.73 21.42 10.97
C PRO A 429 14.57 22.35 9.76
N LEU A 430 14.13 23.59 9.95
CA LEU A 430 13.93 24.55 8.86
C LEU A 430 15.25 24.90 8.14
N VAL A 431 16.31 25.17 8.92
CA VAL A 431 17.63 25.44 8.35
C VAL A 431 18.15 24.22 7.59
N SER A 432 18.01 23.00 8.12
CA SER A 432 18.40 21.77 7.44
C SER A 432 17.64 21.58 6.12
N MET A 433 16.34 21.83 6.11
CA MET A 433 15.51 21.78 4.90
C MET A 433 16.02 22.79 3.85
N LEU A 434 16.24 24.04 4.24
CA LEU A 434 16.68 25.10 3.33
C LEU A 434 18.08 24.81 2.75
N ILE A 435 19.02 24.31 3.57
CA ILE A 435 20.36 23.92 3.11
C ILE A 435 20.26 22.84 2.02
N VAL A 436 19.44 21.80 2.24
CA VAL A 436 19.29 20.73 1.24
C VAL A 436 18.58 21.22 -0.02
N ILE A 437 17.55 22.05 0.08
CA ILE A 437 16.89 22.65 -1.07
C ILE A 437 17.88 23.49 -1.89
N ILE A 438 18.67 24.37 -1.24
CA ILE A 438 19.67 25.20 -1.91
C ILE A 438 20.74 24.33 -2.57
N ALA A 439 21.24 23.30 -1.89
CA ALA A 439 22.20 22.36 -2.45
C ALA A 439 21.64 21.65 -3.68
N CYS A 440 20.41 21.09 -3.59
CA CYS A 440 19.76 20.46 -4.75
C CYS A 440 19.61 21.40 -5.94
N LEU A 441 19.24 22.64 -5.71
CA LEU A 441 19.12 23.65 -6.78
C LEU A 441 20.50 24.02 -7.36
N ALA A 442 21.52 24.16 -6.54
CA ALA A 442 22.89 24.45 -6.96
C ALA A 442 23.49 23.32 -7.81
N PHE A 443 23.18 22.06 -7.48
CA PHE A 443 23.58 20.90 -8.27
C PHE A 443 22.65 20.62 -9.45
N GLY A 444 21.64 21.45 -9.71
CA GLY A 444 20.72 21.28 -10.82
C GLY A 444 19.78 20.08 -10.69
N LEU A 445 19.55 19.57 -9.48
CA LEU A 445 18.65 18.47 -9.19
C LEU A 445 17.17 18.88 -9.26
N HIS A 446 16.76 19.47 -10.37
CA HIS A 446 15.37 19.79 -10.67
C HIS A 446 15.04 19.29 -12.06
N ARG A 447 13.80 18.95 -12.31
CA ARG A 447 13.38 18.54 -13.67
C ARG A 447 13.53 19.72 -14.63
N ARG A 448 14.38 19.58 -15.63
CA ARG A 448 14.63 20.67 -16.63
C ARG A 448 13.45 20.80 -17.57
N GLU A 449 12.89 19.69 -18.00
CA GLU A 449 11.74 19.64 -18.89
C GLU A 449 10.50 19.19 -18.13
N VAL A 450 9.51 20.02 -18.04
CA VAL A 450 8.20 19.73 -17.48
C VAL A 450 7.14 20.18 -18.46
N ASP A 451 6.36 19.22 -18.92
CA ASP A 451 5.24 19.52 -19.78
C ASP A 451 4.21 20.36 -19.00
N ALA A 452 3.94 21.57 -19.50
CA ALA A 452 3.01 22.51 -18.87
C ALA A 452 1.54 22.12 -19.08
N ASP A 453 1.29 21.17 -19.99
CA ASP A 453 -0.06 20.72 -20.27
C ASP A 453 -0.49 19.64 -19.26
N ILE A 454 -1.41 20.01 -18.37
CA ILE A 454 -1.98 19.14 -17.35
C ILE A 454 -3.36 18.61 -17.73
N GLY A 455 -3.71 18.67 -19.04
CA GLY A 455 -5.00 18.19 -19.54
C GLY A 455 -6.20 19.09 -19.24
N LEU A 456 -5.99 20.22 -18.57
CA LEU A 456 -7.04 21.23 -18.35
C LEU A 456 -7.24 22.04 -19.63
N SER A 457 -8.31 21.77 -20.34
CA SER A 457 -8.73 22.59 -21.50
C SER A 457 -9.17 23.99 -21.03
N PRO A 458 -8.93 25.05 -21.85
CA PRO A 458 -9.55 26.32 -21.56
C PRO A 458 -11.08 26.17 -21.57
N PRO A 459 -11.81 26.89 -20.69
CA PRO A 459 -13.27 26.75 -20.63
C PRO A 459 -13.90 27.21 -21.95
N ASP A 460 -14.63 26.33 -22.61
CA ASP A 460 -15.35 26.59 -23.87
C ASP A 460 -16.62 27.45 -23.67
N SER A 461 -16.88 28.00 -22.50
CA SER A 461 -18.14 28.64 -22.17
C SER A 461 -18.02 30.15 -21.95
N ALA A 462 -18.72 30.87 -22.75
CA ALA A 462 -19.12 32.29 -22.54
C ALA A 462 -20.15 32.35 -21.39
N GLY A 463 -19.75 32.13 -20.16
CA GLY A 463 -20.62 32.25 -18.98
C GLY A 463 -20.03 33.21 -17.95
N THR A 464 -20.86 33.76 -17.06
CA THR A 464 -20.46 34.70 -15.99
C THR A 464 -19.35 34.15 -15.07
N LEU A 465 -19.19 32.83 -14.98
CA LEU A 465 -18.16 32.18 -14.20
C LEU A 465 -16.88 31.85 -15.00
N ALA A 466 -16.85 32.08 -16.32
CA ALA A 466 -15.71 31.77 -17.17
C ALA A 466 -14.38 32.41 -16.70
N PRO A 467 -14.33 33.69 -16.27
CA PRO A 467 -13.12 34.32 -15.77
C PRO A 467 -12.61 33.68 -14.47
N LEU A 468 -13.52 33.31 -13.58
CA LEU A 468 -13.17 32.65 -12.31
C LEU A 468 -12.60 31.25 -12.57
N ILE A 469 -13.24 30.50 -13.45
CA ILE A 469 -12.76 29.15 -13.85
C ILE A 469 -11.40 29.26 -14.53
N ALA A 470 -11.20 30.23 -15.41
CA ALA A 470 -9.92 30.47 -16.05
C ALA A 470 -8.82 30.87 -15.06
N ALA A 471 -9.11 31.71 -14.08
CA ALA A 471 -8.17 32.08 -13.02
C ALA A 471 -7.81 30.88 -12.15
N VAL A 472 -8.78 30.06 -11.75
CA VAL A 472 -8.56 28.84 -11.01
C VAL A 472 -7.70 27.86 -11.83
N ASN A 473 -8.03 27.64 -13.09
CA ASN A 473 -7.24 26.78 -13.97
C ASN A 473 -5.80 27.27 -14.13
N TYR A 474 -5.59 28.57 -14.25
CA TYR A 474 -4.26 29.17 -14.32
C TYR A 474 -3.43 28.90 -13.05
N LEU A 475 -4.02 29.12 -11.87
CA LEU A 475 -3.39 28.85 -10.59
C LEU A 475 -3.07 27.35 -10.44
N LEU A 476 -3.98 26.46 -10.85
CA LEU A 476 -3.79 25.03 -10.80
C LEU A 476 -2.68 24.55 -11.73
N ARG A 477 -2.61 25.11 -12.95
CA ARG A 477 -1.49 24.84 -13.88
C ARG A 477 -0.17 25.30 -13.27
N GLY A 478 -0.11 26.50 -12.70
CA GLY A 478 1.08 27.00 -12.02
C GLY A 478 1.53 26.08 -10.88
N PHE A 479 0.59 25.63 -10.04
CA PHE A 479 0.86 24.71 -8.95
C PHE A 479 1.33 23.32 -9.44
N ALA A 480 0.70 22.78 -10.48
CA ALA A 480 1.08 21.50 -11.07
C ALA A 480 2.48 21.54 -11.68
N ILE A 481 2.80 22.60 -12.43
CA ILE A 481 4.13 22.82 -13.01
C ILE A 481 5.18 22.91 -11.89
N LEU A 482 4.90 23.70 -10.85
CA LEU A 482 5.79 23.87 -9.70
C LEU A 482 6.02 22.53 -8.99
N SER A 483 4.93 21.79 -8.75
CA SER A 483 4.99 20.46 -8.12
C SER A 483 5.78 19.46 -8.96
N LYS A 484 5.54 19.39 -10.27
CA LYS A 484 6.28 18.49 -11.17
C LYS A 484 7.77 18.87 -11.26
N LYS A 485 8.09 20.16 -11.32
CA LYS A 485 9.46 20.67 -11.50
C LYS A 485 10.30 20.59 -10.23
N PHE A 486 9.73 20.99 -9.11
CA PHE A 486 10.44 21.10 -7.83
C PHE A 486 10.03 20.07 -6.79
N GLY A 487 9.05 19.22 -7.09
CA GLY A 487 8.59 18.19 -6.17
C GLY A 487 9.71 17.32 -5.58
N PRO A 488 10.64 16.79 -6.39
CA PRO A 488 11.77 16.02 -5.86
C PRO A 488 12.68 16.84 -4.93
N VAL A 489 12.97 18.09 -5.30
CA VAL A 489 13.80 19.00 -4.48
C VAL A 489 13.13 19.31 -3.15
N ILE A 490 11.84 19.59 -3.18
CA ILE A 490 11.02 19.82 -1.98
C ILE A 490 11.01 18.54 -1.13
N CYS A 491 10.88 17.37 -1.75
CA CYS A 491 10.91 16.08 -1.06
C CYS A 491 12.21 15.86 -0.31
N PHE A 492 13.37 16.06 -0.95
CA PHE A 492 14.67 15.92 -0.29
C PHE A 492 14.84 16.93 0.85
N GLY A 493 14.37 18.18 0.67
CA GLY A 493 14.35 19.18 1.73
C GLY A 493 13.48 18.73 2.90
N LEU A 494 12.29 18.20 2.65
CA LEU A 494 11.40 17.67 3.68
C LEU A 494 11.94 16.40 4.36
N CYS A 495 12.69 15.57 3.64
CA CYS A 495 13.42 14.47 4.25
C CYS A 495 14.46 14.97 5.26
N ALA A 496 15.22 16.03 4.93
CA ALA A 496 16.14 16.66 5.86
C ALA A 496 15.40 17.30 7.06
N TRP A 497 14.24 17.91 6.84
CA TRP A 497 13.34 18.41 7.87
C TRP A 497 12.94 17.31 8.85
N VAL A 498 12.45 16.15 8.38
CA VAL A 498 12.04 15.02 9.21
C VAL A 498 13.23 14.43 9.95
N LEU A 499 14.37 14.23 9.27
CA LEU A 499 15.59 13.70 9.87
C LEU A 499 16.08 14.59 11.02
N ALA A 500 16.14 15.90 10.81
CA ALA A 500 16.54 16.86 11.82
C ALA A 500 15.57 16.87 13.02
N SER A 501 14.26 16.84 12.75
CA SER A 501 13.22 16.79 13.80
C SER A 501 13.35 15.54 14.67
N ILE A 502 13.48 14.37 14.06
CA ILE A 502 13.63 13.09 14.76
C ILE A 502 14.96 13.05 15.53
N SER A 503 16.06 13.46 14.91
CA SER A 503 17.38 13.48 15.55
C SER A 503 17.41 14.38 16.78
N GLN A 504 16.74 15.53 16.73
CA GLN A 504 16.60 16.45 17.83
C GLN A 504 15.84 15.82 19.01
N GLU A 505 14.78 15.08 18.76
CA GLU A 505 14.00 14.36 19.79
C GLU A 505 14.80 13.20 20.41
N TYR A 506 15.52 12.45 19.58
CA TYR A 506 16.43 11.40 20.07
C TYR A 506 17.54 11.97 20.95
N TRP A 507 18.20 13.04 20.49
CA TRP A 507 19.27 13.68 21.26
C TRP A 507 18.78 14.16 22.62
N ARG A 508 17.59 14.76 22.67
CA ARG A 508 17.00 15.20 23.95
C ARG A 508 16.71 14.02 24.87
N GLY A 509 16.10 12.97 24.37
CA GLY A 509 15.81 11.78 25.16
C GLY A 509 17.08 11.13 25.70
N ILE A 510 18.11 11.00 24.86
CA ILE A 510 19.43 10.47 25.28
C ILE A 510 20.06 11.37 26.34
N ALA A 511 20.06 12.71 26.15
CA ALA A 511 20.66 13.66 27.09
C ALA A 511 19.98 13.61 28.46
N VAL A 512 18.64 13.59 28.50
CA VAL A 512 17.85 13.46 29.74
C VAL A 512 18.20 12.13 30.44
N ARG A 513 18.18 11.03 29.71
CA ARG A 513 18.50 9.72 30.30
C ARG A 513 19.90 9.65 30.85
N ARG A 514 20.91 10.17 30.11
CA ARG A 514 22.30 10.23 30.59
C ARG A 514 22.43 11.02 31.88
N ARG A 515 21.74 12.17 31.98
CA ARG A 515 21.74 12.99 33.20
C ARG A 515 21.15 12.23 34.41
N ASN A 516 20.06 11.47 34.15
CA ASN A 516 19.34 10.78 35.23
C ASN A 516 19.98 9.45 35.64
N THR A 517 20.75 8.79 34.76
CA THR A 517 21.26 7.42 35.01
C THR A 517 22.78 7.32 35.02
N GLY A 518 23.52 8.38 34.58
CA GLY A 518 24.97 8.32 34.43
C GLY A 518 25.49 7.39 33.30
N GLN A 519 24.57 6.81 32.50
CA GLN A 519 24.93 5.88 31.43
C GLN A 519 25.68 6.58 30.28
N ASP A 520 26.48 5.81 29.53
CA ASP A 520 27.06 6.25 28.26
C ASP A 520 25.97 6.44 27.17
N VAL A 521 26.35 7.05 26.05
CA VAL A 521 25.42 7.37 24.97
C VAL A 521 24.72 6.12 24.40
N PHE A 522 25.46 5.02 24.21
CA PHE A 522 24.95 3.80 23.61
C PHE A 522 23.94 3.10 24.53
N SER A 523 24.30 2.90 25.80
CA SER A 523 23.42 2.31 26.82
C SER A 523 22.18 3.19 27.08
N ALA A 524 22.33 4.51 27.04
CA ALA A 524 21.22 5.44 27.17
C ALA A 524 20.27 5.34 25.97
N THR A 525 20.79 5.21 24.75
CA THR A 525 19.98 5.04 23.53
C THR A 525 19.18 3.74 23.55
N ILE A 526 19.84 2.61 23.86
CA ILE A 526 19.16 1.30 23.95
C ILE A 526 18.10 1.34 25.06
N GLY A 527 18.46 1.85 26.24
CA GLY A 527 17.52 1.92 27.35
C GLY A 527 16.33 2.86 27.09
N MET A 528 16.54 3.93 26.30
CA MET A 528 15.48 4.81 25.84
C MET A 528 14.55 4.11 24.85
N LEU A 529 15.10 3.40 23.85
CA LEU A 529 14.33 2.62 22.88
C LEU A 529 13.48 1.54 23.55
N ILE A 530 14.04 0.81 24.52
CA ILE A 530 13.33 -0.27 25.20
C ILE A 530 12.17 0.29 26.06
N ARG A 531 12.43 1.31 26.90
CA ARG A 531 11.43 1.85 27.82
C ARG A 531 10.42 2.77 27.13
N GLY A 532 10.88 3.60 26.19
CA GLY A 532 10.05 4.53 25.42
C GLY A 532 9.70 4.02 24.02
N ARG A 533 9.62 2.70 23.82
CA ARG A 533 9.48 2.06 22.50
C ARG A 533 8.30 2.56 21.67
N ARG A 534 7.20 2.92 22.31
CA ARG A 534 6.02 3.46 21.60
C ARG A 534 6.34 4.79 20.93
N ARG A 535 7.06 5.67 21.60
CA ARG A 535 7.46 6.99 21.10
C ARG A 535 8.63 6.89 20.13
N TYR A 536 9.76 6.36 20.59
CA TYR A 536 10.99 6.33 19.81
C TYR A 536 10.95 5.28 18.71
N GLY A 537 10.28 4.14 18.90
CA GLY A 537 10.02 3.18 17.84
C GLY A 537 9.09 3.77 16.76
N GLY A 538 8.07 4.55 17.14
CA GLY A 538 7.25 5.31 16.19
C GLY A 538 8.08 6.33 15.38
N TYR A 539 9.07 6.99 15.98
CA TYR A 539 9.99 7.87 15.24
C TYR A 539 10.87 7.09 14.24
N LEU A 540 11.31 5.87 14.60
CA LEU A 540 12.01 4.99 13.64
C LEU A 540 11.12 4.56 12.49
N VAL A 541 9.82 4.29 12.72
CA VAL A 541 8.85 4.03 11.64
C VAL A 541 8.81 5.23 10.69
N HIS A 542 8.72 6.45 11.22
CA HIS A 542 8.72 7.68 10.41
C HIS A 542 10.04 7.88 9.65
N LEU A 543 11.18 7.50 10.25
CA LEU A 543 12.47 7.51 9.55
C LEU A 543 12.47 6.51 8.38
N GLY A 544 11.90 5.32 8.56
CA GLY A 544 11.71 4.34 7.48
C GLY A 544 10.86 4.91 6.34
N VAL A 545 9.72 5.53 6.67
CA VAL A 545 8.87 6.21 5.68
C VAL A 545 9.63 7.33 4.96
N MET A 546 10.41 8.15 5.68
CA MET A 546 11.23 9.21 5.08
C MET A 546 12.24 8.64 4.08
N LEU A 547 12.89 7.51 4.38
CA LEU A 547 13.81 6.84 3.44
C LEU A 547 13.06 6.37 2.18
N MET A 548 11.83 5.83 2.32
CA MET A 548 11.01 5.48 1.15
C MET A 548 10.72 6.71 0.28
N PHE A 549 10.46 7.87 0.87
CA PHE A 549 10.27 9.11 0.12
C PHE A 549 11.51 9.56 -0.66
N ILE A 550 12.73 9.27 -0.18
CA ILE A 550 13.95 9.48 -0.96
C ILE A 550 13.91 8.63 -2.24
N GLY A 551 13.55 7.35 -2.11
CA GLY A 551 13.41 6.46 -3.27
C GLY A 551 12.32 6.91 -4.23
N PHE A 552 11.15 7.30 -3.73
CA PHE A 552 10.06 7.83 -4.58
C PHE A 552 10.47 9.11 -5.31
N ALA A 553 11.24 10.00 -4.66
CA ALA A 553 11.74 11.20 -5.31
C ALA A 553 12.82 10.90 -6.36
N GLY A 554 13.59 9.83 -6.17
CA GLY A 554 14.60 9.34 -7.12
C GLY A 554 14.01 8.98 -8.47
N SER A 555 12.80 8.40 -8.53
CA SER A 555 12.12 8.03 -9.78
C SER A 555 11.88 9.21 -10.73
N ALA A 556 11.85 10.45 -10.20
CA ALA A 556 11.74 11.64 -11.03
C ALA A 556 12.98 11.89 -11.92
N PHE A 557 14.09 11.24 -11.63
CA PHE A 557 15.36 11.32 -12.35
C PHE A 557 15.69 10.03 -13.10
N GLN A 558 14.70 9.14 -13.23
CA GLN A 558 14.82 7.95 -14.06
C GLN A 558 15.14 8.34 -15.50
N LYS A 559 16.03 7.59 -16.15
CA LYS A 559 16.36 7.72 -17.56
C LYS A 559 16.39 6.34 -18.17
N GLU A 560 16.09 6.26 -19.47
CA GLU A 560 16.10 5.00 -20.22
C GLU A 560 16.72 5.18 -21.59
N LYS A 561 17.23 4.09 -22.15
CA LYS A 561 17.73 4.00 -23.52
C LYS A 561 17.50 2.60 -24.06
N THR A 562 16.94 2.53 -25.25
CA THR A 562 16.73 1.28 -25.98
C THR A 562 17.65 1.25 -27.20
N ALA A 563 18.20 0.08 -27.50
CA ALA A 563 19.05 -0.11 -28.68
C ALA A 563 18.91 -1.53 -29.23
N LYS A 564 18.85 -1.69 -30.57
CA LYS A 564 19.01 -2.98 -31.23
C LYS A 564 20.49 -3.28 -31.34
N LEU A 565 20.93 -4.43 -30.84
CA LEU A 565 22.34 -4.82 -30.76
C LEU A 565 22.56 -6.20 -31.39
N GLY A 566 23.63 -6.32 -32.17
CA GLY A 566 24.20 -7.59 -32.61
C GLY A 566 25.30 -8.07 -31.66
N PRO A 567 25.75 -9.34 -31.77
CA PRO A 567 26.82 -9.88 -30.94
C PRO A 567 28.09 -9.04 -31.00
N GLY A 568 28.60 -8.58 -29.87
CA GLY A 568 29.74 -7.69 -29.72
C GLY A 568 29.41 -6.19 -29.74
N ASP A 569 28.21 -5.79 -30.15
CA ASP A 569 27.78 -4.39 -30.13
C ASP A 569 27.65 -3.86 -28.71
N THR A 570 27.76 -2.53 -28.57
CA THR A 570 27.69 -1.86 -27.27
C THR A 570 26.72 -0.69 -27.29
N VAL A 571 26.01 -0.51 -26.20
CA VAL A 571 25.23 0.70 -25.90
C VAL A 571 25.83 1.44 -24.72
N SER A 572 26.22 2.69 -24.92
CA SER A 572 26.70 3.57 -23.84
C SER A 572 25.55 4.45 -23.34
N PHE A 573 25.38 4.47 -22.01
CA PHE A 573 24.28 5.16 -21.36
C PHE A 573 24.66 5.60 -19.94
N GLU A 574 24.59 6.90 -19.64
CA GLU A 574 24.78 7.49 -18.30
C GLU A 574 26.06 7.00 -17.56
N GLY A 575 27.16 6.76 -18.28
CA GLY A 575 28.42 6.29 -17.72
C GLY A 575 28.60 4.77 -17.68
N TYR A 576 27.57 4.02 -18.02
CA TYR A 576 27.60 2.58 -18.23
C TYR A 576 27.79 2.26 -19.71
N THR A 577 28.46 1.17 -20.01
CA THR A 577 28.53 0.58 -21.35
C THR A 577 28.05 -0.86 -21.23
N VAL A 578 26.97 -1.20 -21.90
CA VAL A 578 26.43 -2.55 -21.93
C VAL A 578 26.77 -3.15 -23.27
N ARG A 579 27.51 -4.25 -23.27
CA ARG A 579 27.88 -5.02 -24.48
C ARG A 579 26.93 -6.21 -24.53
N PHE A 580 26.40 -6.44 -25.73
CA PHE A 580 25.61 -7.63 -26.02
C PHE A 580 26.55 -8.75 -26.48
N ASP A 581 26.65 -9.84 -25.76
CA ASP A 581 27.56 -10.92 -26.03
C ASP A 581 26.94 -11.97 -26.97
N LYS A 582 25.71 -12.44 -26.65
CA LYS A 582 24.95 -13.38 -27.49
C LYS A 582 23.52 -13.56 -27.00
N LEU A 583 22.67 -14.15 -27.86
CA LEU A 583 21.43 -14.78 -27.46
C LEU A 583 21.71 -16.24 -27.04
N ALA A 584 21.20 -16.62 -25.88
CA ALA A 584 21.13 -18.01 -25.47
C ALA A 584 19.68 -18.49 -25.57
N HIS A 585 19.50 -19.75 -25.90
CA HIS A 585 18.26 -20.39 -26.21
C HIS A 585 18.22 -21.77 -25.50
N GLU A 586 17.34 -22.06 -24.58
CA GLU A 586 17.24 -23.34 -23.82
C GLU A 586 15.76 -23.65 -23.51
N GLU A 587 15.39 -24.89 -23.22
CA GLU A 587 14.02 -25.36 -22.95
C GLU A 587 14.01 -26.26 -21.73
N ASP A 588 13.03 -26.12 -20.86
CA ASP A 588 12.79 -27.05 -19.77
C ASP A 588 11.39 -27.72 -19.91
N ARG A 589 10.98 -28.49 -18.93
CA ARG A 589 9.69 -29.19 -18.95
C ARG A 589 8.48 -28.26 -18.87
N GLN A 590 8.68 -27.03 -18.49
CA GLN A 590 7.61 -26.08 -18.17
C GLN A 590 7.54 -24.93 -19.17
N LYS A 591 8.68 -24.53 -19.72
CA LYS A 591 8.77 -23.30 -20.52
C LYS A 591 9.95 -23.30 -21.48
N GLU A 592 9.81 -22.50 -22.50
CA GLU A 592 10.84 -22.00 -23.39
C GLU A 592 11.32 -20.62 -22.94
N MET A 593 12.58 -20.27 -23.20
CA MET A 593 13.16 -19.07 -22.58
C MET A 593 14.31 -18.48 -23.43
N VAL A 594 14.27 -17.24 -23.90
CA VAL A 594 15.34 -16.55 -24.64
C VAL A 594 16.06 -15.58 -23.72
N THR A 595 17.38 -15.75 -23.59
CA THR A 595 18.20 -14.94 -22.68
C THR A 595 19.20 -14.12 -23.48
N GLY A 596 19.23 -12.81 -23.25
CA GLY A 596 20.33 -11.95 -23.69
C GLY A 596 21.49 -12.05 -22.70
N GLU A 597 22.61 -12.61 -23.10
CA GLU A 597 23.84 -12.53 -22.30
C GLU A 597 24.53 -11.20 -22.55
N LEU A 598 24.76 -10.43 -21.50
CA LEU A 598 25.34 -9.09 -21.60
C LEU A 598 26.54 -8.95 -20.67
N THR A 599 27.41 -8.01 -20.97
CA THR A 599 28.50 -7.58 -20.09
C THR A 599 28.36 -6.07 -19.83
N THR A 600 28.22 -5.68 -18.57
CA THR A 600 28.18 -4.27 -18.17
C THR A 600 29.56 -3.78 -17.74
N LEU A 601 29.96 -2.65 -18.29
CA LEU A 601 31.27 -2.02 -18.04
C LEU A 601 31.06 -0.59 -17.52
N VAL A 602 31.91 -0.18 -16.56
CA VAL A 602 32.07 1.22 -16.12
C VAL A 602 33.52 1.61 -16.28
N LYS A 603 33.76 2.65 -17.06
CA LYS A 603 35.14 3.09 -17.41
C LYS A 603 36.03 1.95 -17.96
N GLY A 604 35.45 1.06 -18.74
CA GLY A 604 36.16 -0.09 -19.34
C GLY A 604 36.36 -1.30 -18.40
N LYS A 605 35.98 -1.21 -17.14
CA LYS A 605 36.03 -2.33 -16.19
C LYS A 605 34.68 -3.02 -16.12
N GLU A 606 34.67 -4.34 -16.24
CA GLU A 606 33.48 -5.16 -16.03
C GLU A 606 33.01 -5.07 -14.57
N ILE A 607 31.70 -4.82 -14.38
CA ILE A 607 31.05 -4.74 -13.07
C ILE A 607 29.97 -5.79 -12.89
N ASP A 608 29.34 -6.25 -13.99
CA ASP A 608 28.23 -7.21 -13.92
C ASP A 608 28.05 -7.93 -15.27
N ARG A 609 27.34 -9.06 -15.22
CA ARG A 609 26.90 -9.84 -16.40
C ARG A 609 25.39 -10.05 -16.37
N PRO A 610 24.60 -9.05 -16.72
CA PRO A 610 23.15 -9.16 -16.71
C PRO A 610 22.66 -10.18 -17.76
N ARG A 611 21.60 -10.92 -17.41
CA ARG A 611 20.98 -11.94 -18.25
C ARG A 611 19.46 -11.73 -18.32
N PRO A 612 18.96 -10.64 -18.90
CA PRO A 612 17.53 -10.46 -19.10
C PRO A 612 16.98 -11.51 -20.08
N ALA A 613 15.74 -11.96 -19.85
CA ALA A 613 15.15 -13.00 -20.66
C ALA A 613 13.67 -12.77 -20.97
N LYS A 614 13.17 -13.54 -21.95
CA LYS A 614 11.73 -13.74 -22.21
C LYS A 614 11.43 -15.20 -22.01
N TRP A 615 10.37 -15.50 -21.21
CA TRP A 615 9.93 -16.87 -20.95
C TRP A 615 8.57 -17.13 -21.56
N PHE A 616 8.39 -18.32 -22.16
CA PHE A 616 7.18 -18.77 -22.83
C PHE A 616 6.76 -20.10 -22.19
N PHE A 617 5.75 -20.08 -21.38
CA PHE A 617 5.26 -21.28 -20.70
C PHE A 617 4.43 -22.13 -21.63
N HIS A 618 4.70 -23.44 -21.75
CA HIS A 618 4.00 -24.36 -22.68
C HIS A 618 2.49 -24.35 -22.54
N ASN A 619 1.96 -24.13 -21.32
CA ASN A 619 0.53 -24.03 -21.07
C ASN A 619 -0.02 -22.59 -21.26
N HIS A 620 0.84 -21.60 -21.53
CA HIS A 620 0.53 -20.17 -21.66
C HIS A 620 1.39 -19.48 -22.71
N GLU A 621 1.58 -20.10 -23.88
CA GLU A 621 2.51 -19.62 -24.93
C GLU A 621 2.21 -18.19 -25.41
N ASN A 622 0.94 -17.77 -25.34
CA ASN A 622 0.52 -16.42 -25.73
C ASN A 622 0.75 -15.35 -24.64
N GLU A 623 1.27 -15.72 -23.47
CA GLU A 623 1.46 -14.83 -22.32
C GLU A 623 2.94 -14.87 -21.85
N PRO A 624 3.90 -14.38 -22.66
CA PRO A 624 5.30 -14.41 -22.28
C PRO A 624 5.59 -13.48 -21.09
N THR A 625 6.47 -13.92 -20.17
CA THR A 625 7.00 -13.06 -19.11
C THR A 625 8.29 -12.38 -19.52
N THR A 626 8.62 -11.28 -18.85
CA THR A 626 9.86 -10.54 -19.06
C THR A 626 10.71 -10.64 -17.81
N GLU A 627 11.76 -11.41 -17.87
CA GLU A 627 12.72 -11.57 -16.78
C GLU A 627 13.75 -10.45 -16.85
N VAL A 628 13.84 -9.66 -15.82
CA VAL A 628 14.70 -8.49 -15.79
C VAL A 628 16.04 -8.81 -15.13
N ALA A 629 17.08 -8.12 -15.56
CA ALA A 629 18.38 -8.16 -14.89
C ALA A 629 18.64 -6.80 -14.20
N ILE A 630 18.89 -6.81 -12.90
CA ILE A 630 19.05 -5.59 -12.10
C ILE A 630 20.40 -5.61 -11.39
N HIS A 631 21.27 -4.66 -11.76
CA HIS A 631 22.47 -4.38 -10.99
C HIS A 631 22.17 -3.34 -9.91
N ARG A 632 22.05 -3.80 -8.67
CA ARG A 632 21.63 -2.96 -7.52
C ARG A 632 22.78 -2.21 -6.88
N SER A 633 22.56 -0.95 -6.55
CA SER A 633 23.45 -0.17 -5.71
C SER A 633 22.69 0.84 -4.86
N PRO A 634 23.23 1.27 -3.69
CA PRO A 634 22.56 2.27 -2.86
C PRO A 634 22.35 3.64 -3.52
N VAL A 635 23.04 3.91 -4.63
CA VAL A 635 22.92 5.18 -5.38
C VAL A 635 21.88 5.07 -6.47
N GLU A 636 21.92 3.97 -7.23
CA GLU A 636 21.03 3.75 -8.38
C GLU A 636 21.06 2.29 -8.81
N ASP A 637 19.97 1.81 -9.39
CA ASP A 637 19.90 0.53 -10.07
C ASP A 637 20.09 0.71 -11.57
N LEU A 638 20.88 -0.17 -12.17
CA LEU A 638 20.90 -0.38 -13.61
C LEU A 638 19.96 -1.56 -13.92
N TYR A 639 18.85 -1.25 -14.52
CA TYR A 639 17.78 -2.18 -14.84
C TYR A 639 17.82 -2.48 -16.33
N VAL A 640 17.92 -3.75 -16.72
CA VAL A 640 18.11 -4.18 -18.10
C VAL A 640 17.02 -5.18 -18.47
N THR A 641 16.35 -4.97 -19.60
CA THR A 641 15.35 -5.89 -20.13
C THR A 641 15.66 -6.28 -21.57
N LEU A 642 15.26 -7.50 -21.92
CA LEU A 642 15.21 -7.98 -23.28
C LEU A 642 13.84 -7.63 -23.86
N GLY A 643 13.78 -6.65 -24.76
CA GLY A 643 12.55 -6.24 -25.43
C GLY A 643 12.15 -7.19 -26.54
N GLY A 644 12.76 -7.03 -27.70
CA GLY A 644 12.60 -7.93 -28.86
C GLY A 644 13.90 -8.67 -29.19
N TYR A 645 13.81 -9.68 -30.02
CA TYR A 645 14.98 -10.43 -30.48
C TYR A 645 14.73 -11.06 -31.84
N ASP A 646 15.77 -11.34 -32.58
CA ASP A 646 15.77 -12.14 -33.82
C ASP A 646 16.81 -13.23 -33.69
N LEU A 647 16.35 -14.47 -33.60
CA LEU A 647 17.24 -15.64 -33.48
C LEU A 647 18.00 -15.95 -34.78
N SER A 648 17.43 -15.57 -35.94
CA SER A 648 18.05 -15.84 -37.24
C SER A 648 19.22 -14.89 -37.48
N GLU A 649 19.11 -13.64 -37.07
CA GLU A 649 20.17 -12.63 -37.15
C GLU A 649 21.06 -12.61 -35.89
N GLY A 650 20.63 -13.26 -34.80
CA GLY A 650 21.30 -13.21 -33.50
C GLY A 650 21.26 -11.83 -32.85
N THR A 651 20.30 -10.98 -33.24
CA THR A 651 20.16 -9.62 -32.74
C THR A 651 19.11 -9.51 -31.63
N ALA A 652 19.26 -8.55 -30.70
CA ALA A 652 18.33 -8.27 -29.63
C ALA A 652 18.11 -6.78 -29.40
N THR A 653 16.91 -6.41 -29.04
CA THR A 653 16.60 -5.06 -28.56
C THR A 653 16.75 -5.03 -27.03
N ILE A 654 17.74 -4.30 -26.58
CA ILE A 654 18.06 -4.16 -25.15
C ILE A 654 17.60 -2.79 -24.66
N LYS A 655 16.76 -2.78 -23.65
CA LYS A 655 16.35 -1.58 -22.92
C LYS A 655 17.18 -1.49 -21.64
N VAL A 656 17.80 -0.35 -21.42
CA VAL A 656 18.59 -0.05 -20.21
C VAL A 656 17.94 1.12 -19.50
N VAL A 657 17.60 0.94 -18.24
CA VAL A 657 16.99 1.96 -17.40
C VAL A 657 17.89 2.23 -16.20
N ARG A 658 18.10 3.50 -15.90
CA ARG A 658 18.78 3.95 -14.69
C ARG A 658 17.75 4.45 -13.69
N ASN A 659 17.63 3.77 -12.55
CA ASN A 659 16.69 4.07 -11.47
C ASN A 659 17.42 4.62 -10.24
N PRO A 660 17.57 5.97 -10.09
CA PRO A 660 18.27 6.54 -8.96
C PRO A 660 17.53 6.32 -7.64
N ALA A 661 18.27 5.94 -6.61
CA ALA A 661 17.84 5.83 -5.23
C ALA A 661 16.66 4.86 -4.96
N VAL A 662 16.30 3.97 -5.90
CA VAL A 662 15.13 3.08 -5.72
C VAL A 662 15.30 2.13 -4.52
N ASP A 663 16.50 1.66 -4.22
CA ASP A 663 16.80 0.79 -3.09
C ASP A 663 16.46 1.42 -1.73
N TRP A 664 16.38 2.75 -1.64
CA TRP A 664 15.94 3.42 -0.42
C TRP A 664 14.48 3.15 -0.07
N ILE A 665 13.65 2.72 -1.02
CA ILE A 665 12.29 2.22 -0.76
C ILE A 665 12.37 0.95 0.11
N TRP A 666 13.22 0.01 -0.28
CA TRP A 666 13.39 -1.27 0.38
C TRP A 666 14.06 -1.14 1.75
N PHE A 667 15.14 -0.35 1.83
CA PHE A 667 15.80 -0.03 3.12
C PHE A 667 14.86 0.71 4.07
N GLY A 668 14.08 1.65 3.56
CA GLY A 668 13.08 2.36 4.34
C GLY A 668 12.01 1.42 4.91
N PHE A 669 11.53 0.48 4.11
CA PHE A 669 10.58 -0.53 4.57
C PHE A 669 11.21 -1.50 5.58
N MET A 670 12.45 -1.94 5.39
CA MET A 670 13.14 -2.79 6.37
C MET A 670 13.25 -2.09 7.73
N LEU A 671 13.61 -0.81 7.72
CA LEU A 671 13.68 -0.02 8.96
C LEU A 671 12.28 0.12 9.60
N LEU A 672 11.23 0.37 8.81
CA LEU A 672 9.84 0.40 9.27
C LEU A 672 9.43 -0.93 9.91
N ALA A 673 9.80 -2.04 9.29
CA ALA A 673 9.49 -3.39 9.79
C ALA A 673 10.16 -3.66 11.15
N ILE A 674 11.46 -3.38 11.25
CA ILE A 674 12.22 -3.51 12.51
C ILE A 674 11.62 -2.61 13.59
N ALA A 675 11.35 -1.36 13.26
CA ALA A 675 10.78 -0.38 14.18
C ALA A 675 9.40 -0.79 14.69
N THR A 676 8.53 -1.28 13.80
CA THR A 676 7.20 -1.79 14.17
C THR A 676 7.32 -3.02 15.08
N GLY A 677 8.25 -3.93 14.78
CA GLY A 677 8.58 -5.06 15.64
C GLY A 677 8.96 -4.60 17.06
N ILE A 678 9.82 -3.58 17.19
CA ILE A 678 10.21 -3.00 18.48
C ILE A 678 8.99 -2.45 19.23
N VAL A 679 8.11 -1.72 18.54
CA VAL A 679 6.86 -1.16 19.14
C VAL A 679 5.95 -2.28 19.65
N MET A 680 5.88 -3.41 18.96
CA MET A 680 4.99 -4.52 19.28
C MET A 680 5.51 -5.45 20.41
N ILE A 681 6.77 -5.34 20.86
CA ILE A 681 7.32 -6.18 21.95
C ILE A 681 6.41 -6.08 23.19
N PRO A 682 5.96 -7.22 23.76
CA PRO A 682 5.12 -7.21 24.97
C PRO A 682 5.85 -6.67 26.19
N GLU A 683 5.13 -5.96 27.07
CA GLU A 683 5.70 -5.42 28.33
C GLU A 683 6.32 -6.51 29.21
N SER A 684 5.66 -7.67 29.30
CA SER A 684 6.16 -8.82 30.07
C SER A 684 7.52 -9.36 29.60
N VAL A 685 7.85 -9.18 28.32
CA VAL A 685 9.18 -9.55 27.78
C VAL A 685 10.23 -8.54 28.24
N ILE A 686 9.88 -7.25 28.24
CA ILE A 686 10.77 -6.18 28.66
C ILE A 686 11.03 -6.26 30.17
N GLU A 687 10.01 -6.49 30.98
CA GLU A 687 10.16 -6.69 32.42
C GLU A 687 11.12 -7.85 32.72
N ARG A 688 11.03 -8.94 32.01
CA ARG A 688 11.97 -10.07 32.12
C ARG A 688 13.38 -9.68 31.71
N LEU A 689 13.56 -8.98 30.58
CA LEU A 689 14.86 -8.54 30.11
C LEU A 689 15.49 -7.50 31.04
N THR A 690 14.70 -6.60 31.62
CA THR A 690 15.20 -5.59 32.57
C THR A 690 15.46 -6.19 33.96
N ALA A 691 14.68 -7.16 34.42
CA ALA A 691 14.90 -7.87 35.68
C ALA A 691 16.22 -8.68 35.66
N THR A 692 16.54 -9.32 34.53
CA THR A 692 17.82 -10.04 34.36
C THR A 692 19.03 -9.09 34.31
N VAL A 693 18.88 -7.86 33.86
CA VAL A 693 19.94 -6.83 33.83
C VAL A 693 20.11 -6.14 35.19
N SER A 694 19.06 -6.14 36.02
CA SER A 694 19.04 -5.46 37.32
C SER A 694 19.42 -6.37 38.51
N ALA A 695 19.55 -7.68 38.31
CA ALA A 695 20.06 -8.58 39.35
C ALA A 695 21.56 -8.33 39.52
N PRO A 696 22.06 -8.10 40.76
CA PRO A 696 23.49 -7.97 41.00
C PRO A 696 24.16 -9.28 40.54
N ALA A 697 25.05 -9.17 39.55
CA ALA A 697 25.78 -10.31 39.00
C ALA A 697 26.62 -10.95 40.09
N PRO A 698 26.54 -12.26 40.30
CA PRO A 698 27.53 -12.98 41.08
C PRO A 698 28.86 -12.82 40.34
N ALA A 699 29.87 -12.39 41.08
CA ALA A 699 31.21 -12.15 40.58
C ALA A 699 31.74 -13.41 39.88
N GLY A 700 31.76 -13.41 38.52
CA GLY A 700 32.34 -14.50 37.77
C GLY A 700 31.57 -14.97 36.51
N ALA A 701 30.33 -14.61 36.30
CA ALA A 701 29.57 -15.08 35.13
C ALA A 701 29.34 -13.98 34.10
N ARG A 702 30.08 -13.98 33.00
CA ARG A 702 29.73 -13.25 31.78
C ARG A 702 28.54 -13.93 31.13
N SER A 703 27.34 -13.38 31.30
CA SER A 703 26.13 -13.95 30.71
C SER A 703 26.02 -13.65 29.22
N ALA A 704 26.12 -14.67 28.39
CA ALA A 704 25.90 -14.65 26.94
C ALA A 704 24.42 -14.65 26.54
N THR A 705 23.47 -14.52 27.47
CA THR A 705 22.03 -14.74 27.22
C THR A 705 21.26 -13.51 26.76
N GLY A 706 21.83 -12.31 26.86
CA GLY A 706 21.20 -11.09 26.33
C GLY A 706 21.32 -10.95 24.81
N ALA A 707 22.36 -11.53 24.21
CA ALA A 707 22.62 -11.47 22.78
C ALA A 707 21.71 -12.41 21.96
N ALA A 708 21.23 -13.50 22.53
CA ALA A 708 20.45 -14.52 21.79
C ALA A 708 19.04 -14.03 21.38
N GLY A 709 18.39 -13.19 22.21
CA GLY A 709 17.06 -12.64 21.87
C GLY A 709 17.12 -11.59 20.76
N ILE A 710 18.15 -10.74 20.79
CA ILE A 710 18.40 -9.74 19.74
C ILE A 710 18.92 -10.42 18.48
N ALA A 711 19.76 -11.45 18.61
CA ALA A 711 20.23 -12.25 17.49
C ALA A 711 19.10 -13.02 16.78
N LEU A 712 18.07 -13.47 17.50
CA LEU A 712 16.90 -14.12 16.88
C LEU A 712 16.07 -13.13 16.03
N TRP A 713 15.92 -11.88 16.47
CA TRP A 713 15.23 -10.86 15.69
C TRP A 713 16.07 -10.31 14.54
N ILE A 714 17.39 -10.21 14.71
CA ILE A 714 18.31 -9.91 13.63
C ILE A 714 18.37 -11.07 12.65
N ALA A 715 18.31 -12.33 13.10
CA ALA A 715 18.26 -13.52 12.25
C ALA A 715 16.94 -13.63 11.49
N LEU A 716 15.80 -13.22 12.07
CA LEU A 716 14.51 -13.13 11.37
C LEU A 716 14.49 -11.98 10.35
N GLY A 717 15.13 -10.85 10.66
CA GLY A 717 15.35 -9.76 9.72
C GLY A 717 16.36 -10.12 8.63
N ALA A 718 17.43 -10.83 8.97
CA ALA A 718 18.44 -11.32 8.03
C ALA A 718 17.92 -12.51 7.20
N GLY A 719 17.03 -13.35 7.76
CA GLY A 719 16.32 -14.41 7.04
C GLY A 719 15.43 -13.83 5.93
N GLY A 720 14.79 -12.67 6.15
CA GLY A 720 14.10 -11.92 5.13
C GLY A 720 15.04 -11.38 4.03
N ALA A 721 16.26 -10.97 4.40
CA ALA A 721 17.27 -10.50 3.47
C ALA A 721 17.92 -11.64 2.66
N LEU A 722 18.02 -12.85 3.21
CA LEU A 722 18.53 -14.05 2.50
C LEU A 722 17.53 -14.61 1.48
N MET A 723 16.23 -14.31 1.62
CA MET A 723 15.20 -14.63 0.61
C MET A 723 15.25 -13.68 -0.60
N LEU A 724 16.02 -12.60 -0.55
CA LEU A 724 16.19 -11.60 -1.62
C LEU A 724 17.41 -11.86 -2.52
N ALA A 725 18.07 -13.01 -2.40
CA ALA A 725 19.18 -13.37 -3.31
C ALA A 725 18.62 -13.97 -4.60
N PRO A 726 18.94 -13.41 -5.78
CA PRO A 726 18.47 -13.92 -7.06
C PRO A 726 19.08 -15.29 -7.37
N GLN A 727 18.24 -16.24 -7.81
CA GLN A 727 18.68 -17.51 -8.36
C GLN A 727 18.70 -17.44 -9.90
N PRO A 728 19.72 -17.96 -10.57
CA PRO A 728 19.77 -17.95 -12.04
C PRO A 728 18.88 -19.05 -12.65
N ALA A 729 18.15 -18.72 -13.68
CA ALA A 729 17.36 -19.64 -14.49
C ALA A 729 17.68 -19.48 -15.98
N ALA A 730 17.47 -20.52 -16.76
CA ALA A 730 17.82 -20.66 -18.19
C ALA A 730 16.58 -20.96 -19.09
N ALA A 731 16.56 -20.65 -20.18
CA ALA A 731 16.15 -20.08 -21.48
C ALA A 731 15.28 -20.88 -22.50
N GLN A 732 14.49 -20.32 -23.40
CA GLN A 732 14.25 -20.45 -24.89
C GLN A 732 12.84 -20.12 -25.44
N MET A 733 12.53 -19.75 -26.56
CA MET A 733 12.50 -19.34 -27.97
C MET A 733 11.22 -18.53 -28.34
N ALA A 734 10.94 -17.96 -29.41
CA ALA A 734 11.41 -17.18 -30.54
C ALA A 734 10.30 -16.33 -31.18
N GLY A 735 10.58 -15.15 -31.71
CA GLY A 735 9.68 -14.34 -32.55
C GLY A 735 10.25 -12.97 -32.96
N SER A 736 10.13 -12.58 -34.22
CA SER A 736 10.70 -11.35 -34.80
C SER A 736 9.90 -10.10 -34.42
N ALA A 737 10.59 -9.03 -34.05
CA ALA A 737 10.00 -7.75 -33.67
C ALA A 737 10.51 -6.57 -34.53
N HIS A 738 9.63 -5.61 -34.84
CA HIS A 738 9.96 -4.34 -35.46
C HIS A 738 10.12 -3.25 -34.39
N GLU A 739 11.10 -2.38 -34.60
CA GLU A 739 11.44 -1.29 -33.67
C GLU A 739 10.37 -0.18 -33.67
N ALA A 740 9.93 0.24 -32.47
CA ALA A 740 9.00 1.33 -32.34
C ALA A 740 9.71 2.69 -32.47
N PRO A 741 9.24 3.62 -33.32
CA PRO A 741 9.91 4.90 -33.54
C PRO A 741 9.93 5.76 -32.25
N GLN A 742 11.12 6.30 -31.92
CA GLN A 742 11.26 7.24 -30.80
C GLN A 742 10.61 8.59 -31.16
N PRO A 743 9.95 9.29 -30.19
CA PRO A 743 9.25 10.53 -30.46
C PRO A 743 10.21 11.66 -30.81
N VAL A 744 9.89 12.42 -31.84
CA VAL A 744 10.65 13.57 -32.33
C VAL A 744 9.87 14.86 -32.07
N GLY A 745 10.35 15.64 -31.10
CA GLY A 745 9.74 16.92 -30.75
C GLY A 745 8.70 16.87 -29.59
N PRO A 746 8.35 18.05 -29.05
CA PRO A 746 7.53 18.15 -27.83
C PRO A 746 6.08 17.65 -28.01
N ASP A 747 5.47 17.86 -29.17
CA ASP A 747 4.09 17.44 -29.42
C ASP A 747 3.97 15.92 -29.60
N GLU A 748 4.88 15.28 -30.30
CA GLU A 748 4.90 13.82 -30.42
C GLU A 748 5.17 13.18 -29.06
N ASN A 749 6.12 13.69 -28.29
CA ASN A 749 6.42 13.21 -26.94
C ASN A 749 5.21 13.34 -26.00
N TRP A 750 4.48 14.44 -26.08
CA TRP A 750 3.26 14.62 -25.33
C TRP A 750 2.19 13.59 -25.72
N LEU A 751 1.96 13.42 -27.03
CA LEU A 751 0.93 12.51 -27.55
C LEU A 751 1.20 11.05 -27.14
N VAL A 752 2.43 10.55 -27.28
CA VAL A 752 2.75 9.16 -26.92
C VAL A 752 2.67 8.92 -25.40
N ARG A 753 2.82 9.97 -24.57
CA ARG A 753 2.64 9.89 -23.10
C ARG A 753 1.18 10.01 -22.66
N ASN A 754 0.31 10.58 -23.47
CA ASN A 754 -1.09 10.86 -23.11
C ASN A 754 -2.09 10.02 -23.90
N ILE A 755 -1.65 9.25 -24.90
CA ILE A 755 -2.45 8.25 -25.60
C ILE A 755 -2.12 6.88 -25.06
N MET A 756 -3.16 6.11 -24.71
CA MET A 756 -3.06 4.78 -24.13
C MET A 756 -2.97 3.72 -25.22
N CYS A 757 -2.09 2.78 -25.07
CA CYS A 757 -2.04 1.59 -25.91
C CYS A 757 -3.32 0.78 -25.71
N GLN A 758 -3.97 0.42 -26.82
CA GLN A 758 -5.20 -0.36 -26.80
C GLN A 758 -4.99 -1.87 -27.03
N CYS A 759 -3.75 -2.35 -26.81
CA CYS A 759 -3.52 -3.80 -26.76
C CYS A 759 -4.21 -4.38 -25.51
N THR A 760 -4.64 -5.62 -25.57
CA THR A 760 -5.32 -6.29 -24.45
C THR A 760 -4.41 -6.66 -23.30
N THR A 761 -3.09 -6.60 -23.51
CA THR A 761 -2.06 -7.13 -22.63
C THR A 761 -1.51 -6.10 -21.63
N CYS A 762 -1.36 -4.83 -22.05
CA CYS A 762 -0.84 -3.78 -21.17
C CYS A 762 -1.76 -2.55 -21.19
N ARG A 763 -1.74 -1.77 -20.11
CA ARG A 763 -2.52 -0.51 -19.95
C ARG A 763 -1.62 0.67 -19.77
N HIS A 764 -0.52 0.68 -20.48
CA HIS A 764 0.41 1.78 -20.48
C HIS A 764 0.11 2.77 -21.61
N ASN A 765 0.60 3.99 -21.47
CA ASN A 765 0.60 4.92 -22.60
C ASN A 765 1.53 4.37 -23.72
N LEU A 766 1.44 4.96 -24.90
CA LEU A 766 2.21 4.49 -26.04
C LEU A 766 3.73 4.55 -25.81
N LEU A 767 4.23 5.46 -24.99
CA LEU A 767 5.65 5.55 -24.67
C LEU A 767 6.10 4.45 -23.71
N GLU A 768 5.27 4.16 -22.71
CA GLU A 768 5.54 3.17 -21.66
C GLU A 768 5.03 1.76 -22.03
N CYS A 769 4.41 1.60 -23.20
CA CYS A 769 3.99 0.30 -23.70
C CYS A 769 5.20 -0.54 -24.09
N GLU A 770 5.57 -1.46 -23.23
CA GLU A 770 6.81 -2.23 -23.25
C GLU A 770 6.76 -3.50 -24.09
N SER A 771 5.62 -3.87 -24.57
CA SER A 771 5.54 -4.89 -25.60
C SER A 771 6.21 -4.35 -26.85
N GLU A 772 7.54 -4.31 -26.84
CA GLU A 772 8.33 -4.12 -28.07
C GLU A 772 7.93 -5.25 -29.02
N GLY A 773 7.32 -4.85 -30.12
CA GLY A 773 6.54 -5.79 -30.95
C GLY A 773 5.04 -5.68 -30.77
N CYS A 774 4.54 -4.86 -29.84
CA CYS A 774 3.12 -4.52 -29.81
C CYS A 774 2.75 -3.78 -31.08
N GLY A 775 2.17 -4.49 -32.05
CA GLY A 775 1.75 -3.91 -33.33
C GLY A 775 0.84 -2.72 -33.17
N HIS A 776 0.03 -2.66 -32.09
CA HIS A 776 -0.82 -1.52 -31.76
C HIS A 776 0.00 -0.29 -31.35
N SER A 777 0.98 -0.43 -30.45
CA SER A 777 1.81 0.70 -30.02
C SER A 777 2.66 1.24 -31.16
N ILE A 778 3.31 0.38 -31.93
CA ILE A 778 4.13 0.77 -33.07
C ILE A 778 3.28 1.48 -34.11
N GLN A 779 2.15 0.92 -34.49
CA GLN A 779 1.27 1.48 -35.49
C GLN A 779 0.68 2.84 -35.06
N ASP A 780 0.34 2.97 -33.79
CA ASP A 780 -0.17 4.23 -33.26
C ASP A 780 0.91 5.31 -33.20
N ARG A 781 2.14 4.99 -32.83
CA ARG A 781 3.27 5.95 -32.88
C ARG A 781 3.57 6.41 -34.33
N ILE A 782 3.55 5.49 -35.28
CA ILE A 782 3.69 5.82 -36.71
C ILE A 782 2.55 6.74 -37.15
N THR A 783 1.31 6.43 -36.75
CA THR A 783 0.13 7.22 -37.07
C THR A 783 0.21 8.64 -36.48
N ILE A 784 0.67 8.77 -35.23
CA ILE A 784 0.88 10.08 -34.59
C ILE A 784 1.87 10.93 -35.40
N ARG A 785 3.02 10.34 -35.76
CA ARG A 785 4.04 11.02 -36.57
C ARG A 785 3.50 11.49 -37.91
N GLN A 786 2.83 10.61 -38.64
CA GLN A 786 2.22 10.95 -39.93
C GLN A 786 1.19 12.08 -39.84
N LEU A 787 0.37 12.09 -38.77
CA LEU A 787 -0.62 13.14 -38.57
C LEU A 787 0.04 14.50 -38.25
N LEU A 788 1.11 14.49 -37.47
CA LEU A 788 1.89 15.70 -37.16
C LEU A 788 2.64 16.22 -38.41
N GLU A 789 3.20 15.34 -39.23
CA GLU A 789 3.84 15.70 -40.52
C GLU A 789 2.83 16.27 -41.52
N GLN A 790 1.56 15.87 -41.44
CA GLN A 790 0.45 16.45 -42.21
C GLN A 790 0.02 17.85 -41.67
N GLY A 791 0.71 18.36 -40.65
CA GLY A 791 0.40 19.68 -40.05
C GLY A 791 -0.80 19.70 -39.12
N ARG A 792 -1.27 18.53 -38.66
CA ARG A 792 -2.35 18.47 -37.66
C ARG A 792 -1.86 18.92 -36.31
N THR A 793 -2.71 19.69 -35.63
CA THR A 793 -2.44 20.10 -34.25
C THR A 793 -2.59 18.92 -33.27
N ARG A 794 -1.93 19.01 -32.11
CA ARG A 794 -2.04 18.07 -31.00
C ARG A 794 -3.51 17.70 -30.70
N GLN A 795 -4.41 18.67 -30.66
CA GLN A 795 -5.82 18.46 -30.38
C GLN A 795 -6.50 17.63 -31.49
N GLN A 796 -6.20 17.90 -32.75
CA GLN A 796 -6.77 17.14 -33.89
C GLN A 796 -6.28 15.70 -33.88
N VAL A 797 -5.05 15.44 -33.43
CA VAL A 797 -4.53 14.08 -33.28
C VAL A 797 -5.25 13.36 -32.14
N VAL A 798 -5.46 14.01 -31.01
CA VAL A 798 -6.25 13.48 -29.88
C VAL A 798 -7.68 13.10 -30.34
N GLU A 799 -8.35 14.01 -31.05
CA GLU A 799 -9.70 13.77 -31.58
C GLU A 799 -9.72 12.58 -32.56
N TYR A 800 -8.67 12.42 -33.38
CA TYR A 800 -8.53 11.26 -34.25
C TYR A 800 -8.49 9.95 -33.46
N PHE A 801 -7.70 9.88 -32.38
CA PHE A 801 -7.58 8.66 -31.57
C PHE A 801 -8.85 8.37 -30.78
N ILE A 802 -9.54 9.40 -30.26
CA ILE A 802 -10.86 9.25 -29.63
C ILE A 802 -11.87 8.61 -30.62
N LYS A 803 -11.87 9.10 -31.85
CA LYS A 803 -12.75 8.54 -32.90
C LYS A 803 -12.32 7.13 -33.31
N LYS A 804 -11.03 6.87 -33.44
CA LYS A 804 -10.46 5.56 -33.82
C LYS A 804 -10.84 4.45 -32.82
N TYR A 805 -10.77 4.77 -31.52
CA TYR A 805 -10.99 3.79 -30.43
C TYR A 805 -12.37 3.92 -29.78
N GLY A 806 -13.26 4.72 -30.35
CA GLY A 806 -14.67 4.83 -29.93
C GLY A 806 -14.89 5.48 -28.58
N GLY A 807 -13.96 6.33 -28.10
CA GLY A 807 -14.12 7.06 -26.84
C GLY A 807 -12.82 7.53 -26.19
N GLN A 808 -12.95 8.16 -25.03
CA GLN A 808 -11.83 8.70 -24.27
C GLN A 808 -10.97 7.61 -23.59
N VAL A 809 -11.31 6.33 -23.75
CA VAL A 809 -10.45 5.20 -23.34
C VAL A 809 -9.05 5.28 -23.99
N ALA A 810 -8.96 5.96 -25.14
CA ALA A 810 -7.70 6.25 -25.81
C ALA A 810 -6.77 7.21 -25.05
N LEU A 811 -7.22 7.84 -23.97
CA LEU A 811 -6.47 8.88 -23.26
C LEU A 811 -6.09 8.45 -21.86
N ALA A 812 -4.93 8.95 -21.40
CA ALA A 812 -4.41 8.74 -20.06
C ALA A 812 -5.16 9.48 -18.94
N ALA A 813 -5.95 10.52 -19.30
CA ALA A 813 -6.78 11.27 -18.38
C ALA A 813 -8.07 11.73 -19.07
N PRO A 814 -9.19 11.88 -18.34
CA PRO A 814 -10.44 12.35 -18.92
C PRO A 814 -10.32 13.79 -19.41
N ILE A 815 -10.95 14.11 -20.54
CA ILE A 815 -11.05 15.49 -21.05
C ILE A 815 -11.93 16.33 -20.11
N ASP A 816 -11.53 17.58 -19.80
CA ASP A 816 -12.28 18.51 -18.96
C ASP A 816 -13.52 19.07 -19.70
N ARG A 817 -14.49 18.20 -20.00
CA ARG A 817 -15.77 18.54 -20.66
C ARG A 817 -16.90 17.70 -20.09
N GLY A 818 -18.11 18.26 -20.03
CA GLY A 818 -19.32 17.55 -19.60
C GLY A 818 -19.19 16.93 -18.21
N PHE A 819 -19.64 15.69 -18.05
CA PHE A 819 -19.54 14.94 -16.79
C PHE A 819 -18.10 14.70 -16.34
N ASN A 820 -17.19 14.52 -17.28
CA ASN A 820 -15.78 14.26 -16.98
C ASN A 820 -15.08 15.42 -16.26
N ARG A 821 -15.66 16.61 -16.34
CA ARG A 821 -15.25 17.77 -15.54
C ARG A 821 -15.30 17.50 -14.04
N LEU A 822 -16.17 16.62 -13.60
CA LEU A 822 -16.22 16.21 -12.17
C LEU A 822 -14.93 15.54 -11.70
N ALA A 823 -14.24 14.79 -12.54
CA ALA A 823 -12.95 14.21 -12.17
C ALA A 823 -11.94 15.27 -11.73
N TRP A 824 -11.99 16.42 -12.39
CA TRP A 824 -11.11 17.56 -12.12
C TRP A 824 -11.60 18.47 -10.98
N LEU A 825 -12.90 18.75 -10.92
CA LEU A 825 -13.48 19.66 -9.93
C LEU A 825 -13.67 19.03 -8.55
N PHE A 826 -13.93 17.73 -8.49
CA PHE A 826 -14.26 17.04 -7.25
C PHE A 826 -13.16 17.14 -6.19
N PRO A 827 -11.88 16.88 -6.47
CA PRO A 827 -10.82 17.02 -5.50
C PRO A 827 -10.70 18.45 -4.95
N TYR A 828 -10.85 19.47 -5.82
CA TYR A 828 -10.81 20.87 -5.37
C TYR A 828 -12.00 21.24 -4.50
N SER A 829 -13.19 20.76 -4.85
CA SER A 829 -14.39 21.02 -4.06
C SER A 829 -14.24 20.48 -2.66
N ILE A 830 -13.71 19.26 -2.51
CA ILE A 830 -13.49 18.66 -1.19
C ILE A 830 -12.34 19.36 -0.44
N ALA A 831 -11.25 19.72 -1.12
CA ALA A 831 -10.17 20.49 -0.51
C ALA A 831 -10.68 21.85 0.01
N ALA A 832 -11.51 22.54 -0.76
CA ALA A 832 -12.13 23.81 -0.37
C ALA A 832 -13.09 23.64 0.81
N LEU A 833 -13.93 22.59 0.81
CA LEU A 833 -14.81 22.26 1.94
C LEU A 833 -14.02 21.93 3.21
N ALA A 834 -12.93 21.15 3.09
CA ALA A 834 -12.05 20.83 4.20
C ALA A 834 -11.35 22.09 4.75
N ALA A 835 -10.80 22.93 3.88
CA ALA A 835 -10.16 24.20 4.26
C ALA A 835 -11.18 25.16 4.90
N GLY A 836 -12.40 25.27 4.34
CA GLY A 836 -13.51 26.04 4.91
C GLY A 836 -13.93 25.52 6.29
N GLY A 837 -14.02 24.21 6.45
CA GLY A 837 -14.33 23.56 7.74
C GLY A 837 -13.26 23.84 8.80
N LEU A 838 -11.99 23.73 8.43
CA LEU A 838 -10.85 24.08 9.28
C LEU A 838 -10.84 25.57 9.63
N GLY A 839 -11.03 26.43 8.64
CA GLY A 839 -11.12 27.89 8.84
C GLY A 839 -12.28 28.28 9.76
N TYR A 840 -13.46 27.69 9.56
CA TYR A 840 -14.62 27.91 10.42
C TYR A 840 -14.40 27.40 11.85
N GLY A 841 -13.77 26.23 12.00
CA GLY A 841 -13.37 25.68 13.28
C GLY A 841 -12.37 26.60 14.01
N ALA A 842 -11.36 27.11 13.31
CA ALA A 842 -10.40 28.09 13.83
C ALA A 842 -11.08 29.40 14.25
N TYR A 843 -11.95 29.94 13.40
CA TYR A 843 -12.75 31.14 13.71
C TYR A 843 -13.64 30.95 14.94
N ARG A 844 -14.32 29.81 15.06
CA ARG A 844 -15.13 29.49 16.26
C ARG A 844 -14.29 29.36 17.53
N LEU A 845 -13.09 28.82 17.44
CA LEU A 845 -12.15 28.75 18.56
C LEU A 845 -11.63 30.14 18.95
N ALA A 846 -11.27 30.97 17.95
CA ALA A 846 -10.79 32.33 18.19
C ALA A 846 -11.86 33.26 18.84
N LYS A 847 -13.14 33.08 18.52
CA LYS A 847 -14.28 33.84 19.07
C LYS A 847 -14.84 33.30 20.37
N ARG A 848 -14.25 32.24 20.95
CA ARG A 848 -14.72 31.81 22.28
C ARG A 848 -14.39 32.84 23.34
N PRO A 849 -15.35 33.23 24.18
CA PRO A 849 -15.04 34.00 25.35
C PRO A 849 -14.01 33.25 26.20
N PRO A 850 -13.02 33.92 26.78
CA PRO A 850 -12.12 33.29 27.71
C PRO A 850 -12.96 32.57 28.76
N SER A 851 -12.63 31.31 29.07
CA SER A 851 -13.23 30.57 30.17
C SER A 851 -13.21 31.50 31.41
N PRO A 852 -14.29 31.59 32.22
CA PRO A 852 -14.27 32.43 33.42
C PRO A 852 -12.95 32.13 34.15
N ALA A 853 -12.20 33.17 34.43
CA ALA A 853 -10.85 33.14 34.91
C ALA A 853 -10.75 32.18 36.12
N ALA A 854 -10.24 31.01 35.95
CA ALA A 854 -9.40 30.43 36.98
C ALA A 854 -8.32 31.48 37.23
N ALA A 855 -8.14 31.88 38.50
CA ALA A 855 -7.13 32.84 38.90
C ALA A 855 -5.86 32.64 38.12
N GLU A 856 -5.26 33.72 37.61
CA GLU A 856 -4.01 33.61 36.83
C GLU A 856 -3.09 32.68 37.57
N PRO A 857 -2.64 31.58 36.96
CA PRO A 857 -1.77 30.64 37.62
C PRO A 857 -0.55 31.39 38.08
N SER A 858 -0.20 31.25 39.33
CA SER A 858 1.01 31.87 39.89
C SER A 858 2.21 31.42 39.03
N VAL A 859 3.28 32.20 39.01
CA VAL A 859 4.54 31.82 38.33
C VAL A 859 4.97 30.42 38.75
N ALA A 860 4.73 30.05 40.00
CA ALA A 860 4.96 28.71 40.54
C ALA A 860 4.04 27.64 39.90
N ASP A 861 2.76 27.96 39.60
CA ASP A 861 1.83 27.04 38.94
C ASP A 861 2.17 26.89 37.46
N GLN A 862 2.70 27.93 36.80
CA GLN A 862 3.24 27.85 35.42
C GLN A 862 4.51 27.01 35.36
N GLU A 863 5.47 27.21 36.28
CA GLU A 863 6.66 26.34 36.38
C GLU A 863 6.29 24.88 36.73
N LEU A 864 5.26 24.66 37.55
CA LEU A 864 4.78 23.33 37.87
C LEU A 864 4.06 22.67 36.68
N ALA A 865 3.28 23.42 35.89
CA ALA A 865 2.66 22.97 34.67
C ALA A 865 3.69 22.66 33.58
N ASP A 866 4.73 23.48 33.44
CA ASP A 866 5.85 23.22 32.53
C ASP A 866 6.70 22.02 32.98
N LYS A 867 6.91 21.85 34.28
CA LYS A 867 7.55 20.65 34.85
C LYS A 867 6.70 19.41 34.69
N LEU A 868 5.38 19.51 34.86
CA LEU A 868 4.44 18.42 34.67
C LEU A 868 4.34 18.02 33.19
N ASP A 869 4.36 18.98 32.28
CA ASP A 869 4.42 18.70 30.83
C ASP A 869 5.79 18.10 30.44
N ASP A 870 6.88 18.49 31.07
CA ASP A 870 8.20 17.87 30.90
C ASP A 870 8.28 16.49 31.56
N GLU A 871 7.70 16.27 32.75
CA GLU A 871 7.60 14.94 33.37
C GLU A 871 6.64 14.02 32.59
N LEU A 872 5.52 14.51 32.09
CA LEU A 872 4.63 13.76 31.18
C LEU A 872 5.30 13.45 29.85
N ARG A 873 6.22 14.27 29.36
CA ARG A 873 7.14 13.97 28.26
C ARG A 873 8.13 12.85 28.59
N ASN A 874 8.52 12.72 29.84
CA ASN A 874 9.51 11.74 30.31
C ASN A 874 8.90 10.41 30.72
N LEU A 875 7.59 10.38 31.01
CA LEU A 875 6.82 9.15 31.32
C LEU A 875 6.34 8.38 30.07
N ASP A 876 6.49 8.93 28.91
CA ASP A 876 6.29 8.29 27.62
C ASP A 876 7.58 7.71 27.05
#